data_f201ef411c522f425afc6145fabee41b
#
_entry.id   f201ef411c522f425afc6145fabee41b
#
_cell.length_a   1.000
_cell.length_b   1.000
_cell.length_c   1.000
_cell.angle_alpha   90.00
_cell.angle_beta   90.00
_cell.angle_gamma   90.00
#
_symmetry.space_group_name_H-M   'P 1'
#
loop_
_entity.id
_entity.type
_entity.pdbx_description
1 polymer ?
#
loop_
_entity_poly.entity_id
_entity_poly.type
_entity_poly.pdbx_seq_one_letter_code
_entity_poly.pdbx_strand_id
1 'polypeptide(L)'
;MAGNEEKLLDYLKRVTADLRQTQRRLRDVESAGHEPVAIVGMSCRFPGGVRSPEELWELVATERDAVSELPTDRNWDLDRLFHPDPEHPGTSYAREGGFIDDPAGFDAAFFGISPREALGMAPQQRLALEASWEAIEHAGIDPESLRGSRTGTFIGCDHLDYCSDASQVPEGSAGYFTIGNSASVVSGRVAYTLGLEGAAVTVDTACSSSLVAMHLACQAIRQGECDTALAGGVAVMSSTAPFIGFSELRGLAPDGRSKAFSANSDGMTLAEGVGVLLLERLSDARQSGHRVLAVIRGSAVNQDGASNGLTAPNGPAQQRVIRQALTNARLTPSDVDAVEAHGTGTTLGDPIEAQALLATYGQDRAEDRPLWLGSIKSNIGHAQMAAGAAGVIKMVMAMRHGVLPASLHIDAPTPHVDWNAGDVHLLTEAREWPQGERPRRAGVSSFGISGTNAHLILEQVPEEVAGAARGGEAEPVAVVGDGTTPEEPVAAAADGTTPEEPVAAAADGTTPEEPVAVVGAVEGEPVGGPVPWVVSARGTEALRDQARALADRVTADPEVTPAEVGWSLLRSRTLFDHRAVVIGQNRQELVAGLEALAAGEPHPALVHPAQATDTPDTSGQTVFLFSGQGSQRPGMGAGLYHRFPAFTEAFD
;
A
#
# COMPACT_ATOMS: atom_id res chain seq x y z
N MET A 1 30.94 -52.31 -33.04
CA MET A 1 31.46 -51.30 -32.12
C MET A 1 30.90 -49.91 -32.44
N ALA A 2 30.85 -49.43 -33.67
CA ALA A 2 30.34 -48.12 -34.07
C ALA A 2 28.88 -47.81 -33.64
N GLY A 3 27.97 -48.79 -33.74
CA GLY A 3 26.56 -48.58 -33.33
C GLY A 3 26.30 -48.44 -31.83
N ASN A 4 27.26 -48.84 -30.97
CA ASN A 4 27.15 -48.63 -29.53
C ASN A 4 27.69 -47.22 -29.11
N GLU A 5 28.70 -46.71 -29.80
CA GLU A 5 29.23 -45.36 -29.60
C GLU A 5 28.19 -44.30 -29.98
N GLU A 6 27.50 -44.48 -31.09
CA GLU A 6 26.44 -43.56 -31.54
C GLU A 6 25.25 -43.52 -30.56
N LYS A 7 24.80 -44.67 -30.06
CA LYS A 7 23.77 -44.75 -29.02
C LYS A 7 24.20 -44.12 -27.70
N LEU A 8 25.47 -44.27 -27.32
CA LEU A 8 26.03 -43.66 -26.12
C LEU A 8 26.11 -42.12 -26.25
N LEU A 9 26.50 -41.66 -27.43
CA LEU A 9 26.58 -40.22 -27.75
C LEU A 9 25.17 -39.57 -27.71
N ASP A 10 24.17 -40.25 -28.26
CA ASP A 10 22.77 -39.78 -28.22
C ASP A 10 22.22 -39.78 -26.80
N TYR A 11 22.53 -40.81 -26.01
CA TYR A 11 22.15 -40.85 -24.58
C TYR A 11 22.79 -39.69 -23.80
N LEU A 12 24.10 -39.45 -24.00
CA LEU A 12 24.81 -38.34 -23.36
C LEU A 12 24.24 -36.97 -23.76
N LYS A 13 23.85 -36.77 -25.01
CA LYS A 13 23.20 -35.54 -25.49
C LYS A 13 21.88 -35.32 -24.77
N ARG A 14 21.01 -36.34 -24.65
CA ARG A 14 19.72 -36.25 -23.94
C ARG A 14 19.93 -35.93 -22.47
N VAL A 15 20.77 -36.68 -21.76
CA VAL A 15 21.06 -36.46 -20.35
C VAL A 15 21.63 -35.04 -20.10
N THR A 16 22.48 -34.55 -21.01
CA THR A 16 23.05 -33.20 -20.92
C THR A 16 21.97 -32.14 -21.16
N ALA A 17 21.02 -32.37 -22.08
CA ALA A 17 19.90 -31.47 -22.33
C ALA A 17 18.95 -31.44 -21.11
N ASP A 18 18.59 -32.61 -20.56
CA ASP A 18 17.74 -32.75 -19.37
C ASP A 18 18.39 -32.09 -18.15
N LEU A 19 19.69 -32.28 -17.95
CA LEU A 19 20.43 -31.62 -16.86
C LEU A 19 20.41 -30.10 -17.01
N ARG A 20 20.66 -29.58 -18.22
CA ARG A 20 20.57 -28.14 -18.48
C ARG A 20 19.17 -27.59 -18.26
N GLN A 21 18.14 -28.30 -18.67
CA GLN A 21 16.75 -27.93 -18.44
C GLN A 21 16.42 -27.94 -16.96
N THR A 22 16.82 -28.97 -16.22
CA THR A 22 16.60 -29.05 -14.75
C THR A 22 17.35 -27.95 -14.02
N GLN A 23 18.59 -27.65 -14.43
CA GLN A 23 19.36 -26.54 -13.87
C GLN A 23 18.76 -25.17 -14.17
N ARG A 24 18.12 -24.99 -15.35
CA ARG A 24 17.37 -23.75 -15.64
C ARG A 24 16.14 -23.67 -14.75
N ARG A 25 15.32 -24.72 -14.69
CA ARG A 25 14.13 -24.77 -13.82
C ARG A 25 14.47 -24.51 -12.34
N LEU A 26 15.56 -25.10 -11.85
CA LEU A 26 16.02 -24.86 -10.47
C LEU A 26 16.37 -23.38 -10.26
N ARG A 27 17.14 -22.78 -11.19
CA ARG A 27 17.47 -21.35 -11.13
C ARG A 27 16.24 -20.47 -11.21
N ASP A 28 15.27 -20.81 -12.05
CA ASP A 28 14.03 -20.06 -12.19
C ASP A 28 13.21 -20.11 -10.89
N VAL A 29 13.09 -21.29 -10.25
CA VAL A 29 12.41 -21.45 -8.95
C VAL A 29 13.15 -20.73 -7.83
N GLU A 30 14.48 -20.86 -7.76
CA GLU A 30 15.30 -20.14 -6.78
C GLU A 30 15.23 -18.62 -6.97
N SER A 31 15.16 -18.17 -8.22
CA SER A 31 15.03 -16.75 -8.56
C SER A 31 13.66 -16.21 -8.17
N ALA A 32 12.59 -16.93 -8.52
CA ALA A 32 11.21 -16.54 -8.18
C ALA A 32 10.98 -16.45 -6.65
N GLY A 33 11.57 -17.38 -5.87
CA GLY A 33 11.50 -17.36 -4.41
C GLY A 33 12.19 -16.18 -3.75
N HIS A 34 13.03 -15.43 -4.46
CA HIS A 34 13.78 -14.27 -3.97
C HIS A 34 13.49 -12.99 -4.78
N GLU A 35 12.51 -13.03 -5.68
CA GLU A 35 12.15 -11.85 -6.44
C GLU A 35 11.73 -10.71 -5.50
N PRO A 36 12.23 -9.46 -5.73
CA PRO A 36 11.78 -8.32 -4.97
C PRO A 36 10.28 -8.08 -5.17
N VAL A 37 9.61 -7.67 -4.10
CA VAL A 37 8.19 -7.28 -4.15
C VAL A 37 8.10 -5.77 -4.21
N ALA A 38 7.43 -5.27 -5.25
CA ALA A 38 7.23 -3.84 -5.48
C ALA A 38 6.15 -3.28 -4.56
N ILE A 39 6.38 -2.09 -4.00
CA ILE A 39 5.37 -1.25 -3.39
C ILE A 39 4.90 -0.30 -4.48
N VAL A 40 3.66 -0.44 -4.94
CA VAL A 40 3.11 0.36 -6.04
C VAL A 40 2.11 1.41 -5.55
N GLY A 41 1.50 1.21 -4.38
CA GLY A 41 0.57 2.15 -3.76
C GLY A 41 0.71 2.16 -2.25
N MET A 42 0.35 3.29 -1.63
CA MET A 42 0.36 3.48 -0.17
C MET A 42 -0.79 4.41 0.22
N SER A 43 -1.38 4.18 1.38
CA SER A 43 -2.31 5.10 2.05
C SER A 43 -2.13 5.03 3.55
N CYS A 44 -2.41 6.12 4.24
CA CYS A 44 -2.33 6.15 5.70
C CYS A 44 -3.20 7.23 6.34
N ARG A 45 -3.47 7.02 7.64
CA ARG A 45 -3.97 8.02 8.61
C ARG A 45 -3.13 7.89 9.86
N PHE A 46 -2.52 8.98 10.30
CA PHE A 46 -1.71 9.03 11.52
C PHE A 46 -1.99 10.32 12.30
N PRO A 47 -1.54 10.42 13.57
CA PRO A 47 -1.71 11.63 14.37
C PRO A 47 -1.19 12.89 13.71
N GLY A 48 -1.76 14.04 14.08
CA GLY A 48 -1.40 15.34 13.54
C GLY A 48 -2.10 15.70 12.24
N GLY A 49 -3.25 15.10 11.97
CA GLY A 49 -4.06 15.37 10.77
C GLY A 49 -3.54 14.70 9.50
N VAL A 50 -2.62 13.74 9.63
CA VAL A 50 -2.03 13.03 8.47
C VAL A 50 -3.06 12.13 7.81
N ARG A 51 -3.29 12.34 6.51
CA ARG A 51 -4.24 11.59 5.67
C ARG A 51 -3.62 10.98 4.41
N SER A 52 -2.33 11.21 4.18
CA SER A 52 -1.61 10.69 3.01
C SER A 52 -0.13 10.43 3.34
N PRO A 53 0.57 9.64 2.52
CA PRO A 53 2.03 9.48 2.63
C PRO A 53 2.78 10.80 2.51
N GLU A 54 2.32 11.72 1.68
CA GLU A 54 2.89 13.05 1.47
C GLU A 54 2.77 13.92 2.74
N GLU A 55 1.61 13.91 3.40
CA GLU A 55 1.40 14.62 4.67
C GLU A 55 2.20 13.99 5.82
N LEU A 56 2.39 12.66 5.81
CA LEU A 56 3.31 11.99 6.74
C LEU A 56 4.75 12.47 6.52
N TRP A 57 5.15 12.60 5.26
CA TRP A 57 6.46 13.14 4.92
C TRP A 57 6.61 14.58 5.41
N GLU A 58 5.65 15.44 5.15
CA GLU A 58 5.67 16.84 5.62
C GLU A 58 5.80 16.90 7.15
N LEU A 59 5.06 16.06 7.87
CA LEU A 59 5.13 15.99 9.33
C LEU A 59 6.55 15.65 9.82
N VAL A 60 7.19 14.62 9.27
CA VAL A 60 8.54 14.22 9.72
C VAL A 60 9.64 15.15 9.20
N ALA A 61 9.50 15.69 7.99
CA ALA A 61 10.47 16.62 7.39
C ALA A 61 10.48 17.98 8.08
N THR A 62 9.37 18.41 8.66
CA THR A 62 9.24 19.65 9.44
C THR A 62 9.41 19.43 10.95
N GLU A 63 9.85 18.24 11.35
CA GLU A 63 10.12 17.88 12.76
C GLU A 63 8.91 18.13 13.69
N ARG A 64 7.69 17.92 13.18
CA ARG A 64 6.46 18.18 13.94
C ARG A 64 6.21 17.07 14.95
N ASP A 65 5.90 17.46 16.19
CA ASP A 65 5.36 16.61 17.24
C ASP A 65 3.83 16.57 17.13
N ALA A 66 3.28 15.39 16.89
CA ALA A 66 1.85 15.17 16.66
C ALA A 66 1.13 14.57 17.86
N VAL A 67 1.80 14.46 19.00
CA VAL A 67 1.17 14.02 20.24
C VAL A 67 0.25 15.12 20.77
N SER A 68 -0.91 14.72 21.26
CA SER A 68 -1.95 15.62 21.75
C SER A 68 -2.56 15.12 23.07
N GLU A 69 -3.37 15.94 23.71
CA GLU A 69 -4.19 15.52 24.87
C GLU A 69 -5.15 14.40 24.49
N LEU A 70 -5.65 13.68 25.49
CA LEU A 70 -6.64 12.61 25.33
C LEU A 70 -7.89 13.13 24.60
N PRO A 71 -8.46 12.35 23.67
CA PRO A 71 -9.59 12.78 22.84
C PRO A 71 -10.87 12.93 23.65
N THR A 72 -11.69 13.92 23.27
CA THR A 72 -12.98 14.20 23.92
C THR A 72 -14.18 13.59 23.18
N ASP A 73 -13.96 12.98 22.03
CA ASP A 73 -14.98 12.42 21.13
C ASP A 73 -15.26 10.92 21.35
N ARG A 74 -14.57 10.28 22.30
CA ARG A 74 -14.65 8.84 22.60
C ARG A 74 -15.54 8.48 23.79
N ASN A 75 -16.24 9.43 24.40
CA ASN A 75 -16.99 9.25 25.64
C ASN A 75 -16.17 8.68 26.81
N TRP A 76 -14.86 8.94 26.84
CA TRP A 76 -14.00 8.55 27.96
C TRP A 76 -14.24 9.46 29.16
N ASP A 77 -14.30 8.89 30.34
CA ASP A 77 -14.33 9.66 31.61
C ASP A 77 -12.91 10.12 31.94
N LEU A 78 -12.49 11.25 31.33
CA LEU A 78 -11.12 11.76 31.42
C LEU A 78 -10.74 12.18 32.83
N ASP A 79 -11.71 12.71 33.63
CA ASP A 79 -11.48 13.11 35.01
C ASP A 79 -11.16 11.91 35.90
N ARG A 80 -11.75 10.76 35.59
CA ARG A 80 -11.52 9.52 36.31
C ARG A 80 -10.31 8.75 35.78
N LEU A 81 -9.96 8.91 34.51
CA LEU A 81 -8.86 8.17 33.87
C LEU A 81 -7.50 8.63 34.37
N PHE A 82 -7.27 9.93 34.46
CA PHE A 82 -5.96 10.49 34.80
C PHE A 82 -5.73 10.62 36.31
N HIS A 83 -4.59 10.10 36.78
CA HIS A 83 -4.09 10.36 38.11
C HIS A 83 -2.55 10.49 38.08
N PRO A 84 -1.97 11.57 38.68
CA PRO A 84 -0.52 11.82 38.60
C PRO A 84 0.31 10.82 39.42
N ASP A 85 -0.28 10.16 40.41
CA ASP A 85 0.39 9.09 41.15
C ASP A 85 0.29 7.79 40.38
N PRO A 86 1.42 7.27 39.88
CA PRO A 86 1.41 6.04 39.10
C PRO A 86 1.02 4.80 39.91
N GLU A 87 1.00 4.84 41.25
CA GLU A 87 0.53 3.74 42.10
C GLU A 87 -1.01 3.74 42.27
N HIS A 88 -1.72 4.75 41.73
CA HIS A 88 -3.17 4.80 41.85
C HIS A 88 -3.82 3.77 40.92
N PRO A 89 -4.54 2.76 41.46
CA PRO A 89 -5.03 1.64 40.66
C PRO A 89 -6.16 2.05 39.70
N GLY A 90 -6.19 1.45 38.51
CA GLY A 90 -7.25 1.64 37.51
C GLY A 90 -7.23 3.03 36.83
N THR A 91 -6.10 3.72 36.87
CA THR A 91 -5.92 5.04 36.23
C THR A 91 -4.67 5.06 35.34
N SER A 92 -4.53 6.09 34.56
CA SER A 92 -3.32 6.40 33.79
C SER A 92 -2.61 7.61 34.37
N TYR A 93 -1.28 7.53 34.46
CA TYR A 93 -0.45 8.70 34.81
C TYR A 93 0.00 9.50 33.56
N ALA A 94 -0.26 8.98 32.35
CA ALA A 94 -0.11 9.71 31.10
C ALA A 94 -1.47 10.22 30.61
N ARG A 95 -1.50 11.43 30.10
CA ARG A 95 -2.72 12.09 29.59
C ARG A 95 -2.60 12.59 28.16
N GLU A 96 -1.54 12.20 27.49
CA GLU A 96 -1.27 12.56 26.11
C GLU A 96 -1.01 11.30 25.30
N GLY A 97 -1.27 11.35 23.98
CA GLY A 97 -1.09 10.27 23.05
C GLY A 97 -1.16 10.75 21.61
N GLY A 98 -0.94 9.84 20.68
CA GLY A 98 -1.11 10.11 19.26
C GLY A 98 -2.50 9.68 18.80
N PHE A 99 -3.39 10.61 18.47
CA PHE A 99 -4.75 10.31 18.05
C PHE A 99 -5.00 10.72 16.62
N ILE A 100 -5.75 9.91 15.88
CA ILE A 100 -6.24 10.26 14.56
C ILE A 100 -7.48 11.13 14.67
N ASP A 101 -7.62 12.08 13.76
CA ASP A 101 -8.81 12.91 13.67
C ASP A 101 -9.98 12.10 13.12
N ASP A 102 -11.17 12.28 13.71
CA ASP A 102 -12.43 11.69 13.25
C ASP A 102 -12.37 10.18 12.90
N PRO A 103 -11.96 9.30 13.83
CA PRO A 103 -11.93 7.84 13.58
C PRO A 103 -13.32 7.24 13.39
N ALA A 104 -14.37 7.99 13.72
CA ALA A 104 -15.75 7.59 13.52
C ALA A 104 -16.27 7.93 12.12
N GLY A 105 -15.66 8.89 11.44
CA GLY A 105 -16.01 9.28 10.07
C GLY A 105 -15.86 8.12 9.09
N PHE A 106 -16.88 7.91 8.25
CA PHE A 106 -16.88 6.82 7.27
C PHE A 106 -17.96 7.05 6.21
N ASP A 107 -17.60 7.02 4.95
CA ASP A 107 -18.59 7.06 3.87
C ASP A 107 -19.18 5.66 3.58
N ALA A 108 -20.10 5.24 4.44
CA ALA A 108 -20.76 3.95 4.30
C ALA A 108 -21.52 3.80 2.97
N ALA A 109 -22.12 4.88 2.47
CA ALA A 109 -22.88 4.90 1.22
C ALA A 109 -21.96 4.64 0.02
N PHE A 110 -20.76 5.17 0.03
CA PHE A 110 -19.75 4.91 -0.99
C PHE A 110 -19.47 3.41 -1.16
N PHE A 111 -19.37 2.67 -0.06
CA PHE A 111 -19.13 1.23 -0.07
C PHE A 111 -20.40 0.37 -0.13
N GLY A 112 -21.59 0.97 -0.29
CA GLY A 112 -22.86 0.27 -0.32
C GLY A 112 -23.27 -0.36 1.03
N ILE A 113 -22.71 0.15 2.14
CA ILE A 113 -22.96 -0.34 3.51
C ILE A 113 -24.14 0.40 4.10
N SER A 114 -25.10 -0.35 4.66
CA SER A 114 -26.28 0.28 5.28
C SER A 114 -25.92 1.07 6.55
N PRO A 115 -26.66 2.14 6.90
CA PRO A 115 -26.39 2.90 8.11
C PRO A 115 -26.40 2.06 9.40
N ARG A 116 -27.25 1.03 9.48
CA ARG A 116 -27.32 0.12 10.64
C ARG A 116 -26.08 -0.76 10.75
N GLU A 117 -25.57 -1.22 9.64
CA GLU A 117 -24.32 -1.99 9.59
C GLU A 117 -23.14 -1.09 9.93
N ALA A 118 -23.07 0.10 9.35
CA ALA A 118 -22.01 1.07 9.61
C ALA A 118 -21.88 1.42 11.09
N LEU A 119 -22.99 1.59 11.80
CA LEU A 119 -22.99 1.82 13.25
C LEU A 119 -22.36 0.66 14.03
N GLY A 120 -22.52 -0.57 13.56
CA GLY A 120 -21.95 -1.75 14.21
C GLY A 120 -20.47 -1.99 13.90
N MET A 121 -19.91 -1.33 12.90
CA MET A 121 -18.52 -1.52 12.46
C MET A 121 -17.54 -0.80 13.38
N ALA A 122 -16.56 -1.52 13.91
CA ALA A 122 -15.44 -0.90 14.61
C ALA A 122 -14.66 0.05 13.68
N PRO A 123 -14.10 1.15 14.20
CA PRO A 123 -13.33 2.12 13.42
C PRO A 123 -12.22 1.48 12.58
N GLN A 124 -11.57 0.44 13.10
CA GLN A 124 -10.53 -0.29 12.39
C GLN A 124 -11.02 -0.90 11.07
N GLN A 125 -12.25 -1.43 11.03
CA GLN A 125 -12.82 -1.97 9.78
C GLN A 125 -13.12 -0.87 8.76
N ARG A 126 -13.58 0.31 9.22
CA ARG A 126 -13.88 1.46 8.37
C ARG A 126 -12.59 2.01 7.75
N LEU A 127 -11.61 2.32 8.59
CA LEU A 127 -10.32 2.86 8.17
C LEU A 127 -9.52 1.90 7.27
N ALA A 128 -9.52 0.60 7.58
CA ALA A 128 -8.85 -0.39 6.73
C ALA A 128 -9.48 -0.46 5.34
N LEU A 129 -10.80 -0.32 5.23
CA LEU A 129 -11.50 -0.32 3.95
C LEU A 129 -11.19 0.93 3.13
N GLU A 130 -11.28 2.13 3.73
CA GLU A 130 -10.95 3.39 3.06
C GLU A 130 -9.47 3.43 2.64
N ALA A 131 -8.55 3.10 3.54
CA ALA A 131 -7.12 3.07 3.24
C ALA A 131 -6.76 2.05 2.15
N SER A 132 -7.47 0.92 2.09
CA SER A 132 -7.28 -0.07 1.01
C SER A 132 -7.70 0.47 -0.35
N TRP A 133 -8.84 1.14 -0.43
CA TRP A 133 -9.30 1.81 -1.65
C TRP A 133 -8.29 2.86 -2.11
N GLU A 134 -7.88 3.74 -1.22
CA GLU A 134 -6.93 4.80 -1.50
C GLU A 134 -5.55 4.29 -1.92
N ALA A 135 -5.06 3.20 -1.32
CA ALA A 135 -3.78 2.59 -1.71
C ALA A 135 -3.81 2.08 -3.17
N ILE A 136 -4.96 1.54 -3.62
CA ILE A 136 -5.16 1.12 -5.01
C ILE A 136 -5.19 2.34 -5.93
N GLU A 137 -5.96 3.39 -5.58
CA GLU A 137 -5.99 4.64 -6.36
C GLU A 137 -4.61 5.32 -6.41
N HIS A 138 -3.84 5.28 -5.32
CA HIS A 138 -2.48 5.83 -5.27
C HIS A 138 -1.51 5.09 -6.20
N ALA A 139 -1.75 3.81 -6.46
CA ALA A 139 -1.02 3.02 -7.46
C ALA A 139 -1.40 3.40 -8.91
N GLY A 140 -2.39 4.25 -9.12
CA GLY A 140 -2.93 4.57 -10.44
C GLY A 140 -3.80 3.45 -11.04
N ILE A 141 -4.35 2.59 -10.19
CA ILE A 141 -5.20 1.46 -10.56
C ILE A 141 -6.65 1.80 -10.20
N ASP A 142 -7.59 1.51 -11.10
CA ASP A 142 -9.02 1.58 -10.78
C ASP A 142 -9.38 0.43 -9.83
N PRO A 143 -9.87 0.71 -8.59
CA PRO A 143 -10.22 -0.33 -7.64
C PRO A 143 -11.25 -1.36 -8.15
N GLU A 144 -12.20 -0.96 -8.98
CA GLU A 144 -13.19 -1.86 -9.56
C GLU A 144 -12.55 -2.85 -10.57
N SER A 145 -11.40 -2.51 -11.16
CA SER A 145 -10.67 -3.42 -12.05
C SER A 145 -10.08 -4.64 -11.35
N LEU A 146 -9.92 -4.58 -10.01
CA LEU A 146 -9.42 -5.71 -9.22
C LEU A 146 -10.51 -6.68 -8.80
N ARG A 147 -11.78 -6.41 -9.11
CA ARG A 147 -12.90 -7.32 -8.79
C ARG A 147 -12.71 -8.68 -9.48
N GLY A 148 -12.83 -9.77 -8.71
CA GLY A 148 -12.57 -11.13 -9.18
C GLY A 148 -11.09 -11.48 -9.33
N SER A 149 -10.17 -10.57 -9.00
CA SER A 149 -8.74 -10.82 -9.06
C SER A 149 -8.24 -11.63 -7.85
N ARG A 150 -7.09 -12.30 -8.01
CA ARG A 150 -6.38 -12.97 -6.91
C ARG A 150 -5.59 -11.99 -6.04
N THR A 151 -6.20 -10.84 -5.70
CA THR A 151 -5.60 -9.88 -4.78
C THR A 151 -5.82 -10.32 -3.34
N GLY A 152 -4.73 -10.50 -2.58
CA GLY A 152 -4.77 -10.86 -1.16
C GLY A 152 -4.95 -9.64 -0.25
N THR A 153 -5.47 -9.85 0.96
CA THR A 153 -5.60 -8.81 2.00
C THR A 153 -5.00 -9.31 3.30
N PHE A 154 -3.91 -8.67 3.76
CA PHE A 154 -3.14 -9.05 4.95
C PHE A 154 -3.08 -7.85 5.89
N ILE A 155 -3.90 -7.81 6.92
CA ILE A 155 -4.06 -6.64 7.81
C ILE A 155 -3.70 -6.99 9.24
N GLY A 156 -2.73 -6.27 9.80
CA GLY A 156 -2.42 -6.30 11.23
C GLY A 156 -3.49 -5.57 12.03
N CYS A 157 -4.12 -6.26 12.97
CA CYS A 157 -5.13 -5.70 13.86
C CYS A 157 -5.23 -6.55 15.12
N ASP A 158 -5.51 -5.91 16.24
CA ASP A 158 -5.72 -6.55 17.53
C ASP A 158 -7.20 -6.78 17.86
N HIS A 159 -7.46 -7.04 19.12
CA HIS A 159 -8.80 -7.15 19.68
C HIS A 159 -9.58 -5.84 19.50
N LEU A 160 -10.80 -5.95 18.94
CA LEU A 160 -11.69 -4.81 18.74
C LEU A 160 -12.54 -4.58 20.00
N ASP A 161 -12.40 -3.43 20.62
CA ASP A 161 -13.08 -3.03 21.85
C ASP A 161 -14.18 -1.98 21.67
N TYR A 162 -14.62 -1.79 20.41
CA TYR A 162 -15.56 -0.73 20.02
C TYR A 162 -16.91 -0.79 20.72
N CYS A 163 -17.40 -1.99 21.07
CA CYS A 163 -18.62 -2.18 21.83
C CYS A 163 -18.44 -3.32 22.83
N SER A 164 -17.92 -3.01 24.00
CA SER A 164 -17.76 -3.97 25.10
C SER A 164 -19.02 -4.17 25.93
N ASP A 165 -19.99 -3.23 25.87
CA ASP A 165 -21.26 -3.28 26.62
C ASP A 165 -22.44 -3.57 25.71
N ALA A 166 -22.95 -4.81 25.77
CA ALA A 166 -24.09 -5.25 24.98
C ALA A 166 -25.38 -4.45 25.26
N SER A 167 -25.49 -3.75 26.41
CA SER A 167 -26.64 -2.90 26.75
C SER A 167 -26.70 -1.61 25.92
N GLN A 168 -25.59 -1.20 25.32
CA GLN A 168 -25.49 -0.01 24.47
C GLN A 168 -25.83 -0.32 23.00
N VAL A 169 -25.97 -1.60 22.64
CA VAL A 169 -26.29 -2.00 21.27
C VAL A 169 -27.76 -1.69 20.96
N PRO A 170 -28.06 -0.88 19.91
CA PRO A 170 -29.44 -0.60 19.52
C PRO A 170 -30.23 -1.87 19.23
N GLU A 171 -31.51 -1.90 19.59
CA GLU A 171 -32.40 -3.03 19.35
C GLU A 171 -32.41 -3.43 17.86
N GLY A 172 -32.27 -4.72 17.59
CA GLY A 172 -32.21 -5.27 16.23
C GLY A 172 -30.86 -5.09 15.52
N SER A 173 -29.81 -4.59 16.20
CA SER A 173 -28.48 -4.38 15.61
C SER A 173 -27.42 -5.35 16.10
N ALA A 174 -27.73 -6.25 17.04
CA ALA A 174 -26.75 -7.13 17.69
C ALA A 174 -25.91 -7.98 16.68
N GLY A 175 -26.50 -8.43 15.58
CA GLY A 175 -25.76 -9.16 14.54
C GLY A 175 -24.68 -8.32 13.86
N TYR A 176 -24.98 -7.06 13.56
CA TYR A 176 -24.01 -6.11 12.97
C TYR A 176 -22.86 -5.83 13.92
N PHE A 177 -23.14 -5.63 15.22
CA PHE A 177 -22.10 -5.42 16.22
C PHE A 177 -21.20 -6.64 16.40
N THR A 178 -21.76 -7.87 16.34
CA THR A 178 -20.97 -9.10 16.41
C THR A 178 -19.97 -9.19 15.25
N ILE A 179 -20.43 -8.93 14.02
CA ILE A 179 -19.60 -8.97 12.82
C ILE A 179 -18.64 -7.76 12.82
N GLY A 180 -19.14 -6.57 13.16
CA GLY A 180 -18.38 -5.33 13.18
C GLY A 180 -17.25 -5.27 14.22
N ASN A 181 -17.28 -6.15 15.25
CA ASN A 181 -16.25 -6.28 16.28
C ASN A 181 -15.43 -7.57 16.16
N SER A 182 -15.52 -8.29 15.03
CA SER A 182 -14.71 -9.48 14.78
C SER A 182 -13.43 -9.11 14.04
N ALA A 183 -12.27 -9.40 14.62
CA ALA A 183 -10.96 -9.09 14.01
C ALA A 183 -10.79 -9.74 12.63
N SER A 184 -11.26 -10.99 12.44
CA SER A 184 -11.22 -11.68 11.14
C SER A 184 -11.97 -10.92 10.02
N VAL A 185 -12.94 -10.08 10.39
CA VAL A 185 -13.72 -9.30 9.41
C VAL A 185 -12.97 -8.06 8.93
N VAL A 186 -11.91 -7.62 9.58
CA VAL A 186 -11.09 -6.48 9.12
C VAL A 186 -10.57 -6.74 7.70
N SER A 187 -9.82 -7.81 7.49
CA SER A 187 -9.34 -8.21 6.15
C SER A 187 -10.46 -8.74 5.26
N GLY A 188 -11.37 -9.54 5.83
CA GLY A 188 -12.48 -10.14 5.09
C GLY A 188 -13.46 -9.11 4.51
N ARG A 189 -13.71 -7.99 5.20
CA ARG A 189 -14.56 -6.90 4.69
C ARG A 189 -13.93 -6.18 3.51
N VAL A 190 -12.63 -5.91 3.57
CA VAL A 190 -11.90 -5.34 2.42
C VAL A 190 -12.06 -6.25 1.20
N ALA A 191 -11.75 -7.54 1.35
CA ALA A 191 -11.89 -8.52 0.27
C ALA A 191 -13.34 -8.59 -0.26
N TYR A 192 -14.33 -8.69 0.64
CA TYR A 192 -15.75 -8.76 0.27
C TYR A 192 -16.23 -7.52 -0.49
N THR A 193 -15.93 -6.32 0.05
CA THR A 193 -16.43 -5.06 -0.52
C THR A 193 -15.80 -4.78 -1.89
N LEU A 194 -14.50 -5.02 -2.02
CA LEU A 194 -13.77 -4.82 -3.29
C LEU A 194 -13.89 -6.01 -4.24
N GLY A 195 -14.48 -7.14 -3.80
CA GLY A 195 -14.65 -8.34 -4.62
C GLY A 195 -13.34 -9.06 -4.93
N LEU A 196 -12.38 -9.05 -3.99
CA LEU A 196 -11.07 -9.67 -4.14
C LEU A 196 -11.15 -11.17 -3.76
N GLU A 197 -10.48 -12.04 -4.54
CA GLU A 197 -10.55 -13.50 -4.36
C GLU A 197 -9.26 -14.12 -3.80
N GLY A 198 -8.23 -13.33 -3.53
CA GLY A 198 -7.03 -13.79 -2.84
C GLY A 198 -7.26 -14.05 -1.35
N ALA A 199 -6.24 -14.57 -0.65
CA ALA A 199 -6.32 -14.86 0.78
C ALA A 199 -6.61 -13.58 1.60
N ALA A 200 -7.59 -13.66 2.53
CA ALA A 200 -7.90 -12.59 3.48
C ALA A 200 -7.48 -13.01 4.89
N VAL A 201 -6.47 -12.37 5.44
CA VAL A 201 -5.84 -12.74 6.72
C VAL A 201 -5.72 -11.51 7.63
N THR A 202 -6.31 -11.60 8.81
CA THR A 202 -6.04 -10.63 9.89
C THR A 202 -4.99 -11.23 10.83
N VAL A 203 -3.95 -10.44 11.14
CA VAL A 203 -2.79 -10.86 11.93
C VAL A 203 -2.72 -10.07 13.21
N ASP A 204 -2.64 -10.75 14.35
CA ASP A 204 -2.29 -10.15 15.62
C ASP A 204 -0.97 -10.75 16.14
N THR A 205 0.08 -9.96 16.07
CA THR A 205 1.37 -10.19 16.71
C THR A 205 1.80 -8.95 17.49
N ALA A 206 0.82 -8.22 18.02
CA ALA A 206 0.98 -6.93 18.68
C ALA A 206 1.71 -5.92 17.77
N CYS A 207 2.70 -5.20 18.30
CA CYS A 207 3.38 -4.11 17.60
C CYS A 207 4.02 -4.52 16.25
N SER A 208 4.33 -5.80 16.03
CA SER A 208 4.91 -6.31 14.79
C SER A 208 3.89 -6.66 13.70
N SER A 209 2.58 -6.56 13.98
CA SER A 209 1.51 -7.09 13.13
C SER A 209 1.57 -6.63 11.68
N SER A 210 1.76 -5.32 11.42
CA SER A 210 1.82 -4.81 10.03
C SER A 210 3.04 -5.31 9.26
N LEU A 211 4.22 -5.43 9.89
CA LEU A 211 5.39 -6.00 9.22
C LEU A 211 5.25 -7.51 9.00
N VAL A 212 4.61 -8.22 9.92
CA VAL A 212 4.27 -9.66 9.74
C VAL A 212 3.26 -9.81 8.61
N ALA A 213 2.23 -8.96 8.53
CA ALA A 213 1.27 -8.94 7.42
C ALA A 213 1.97 -8.72 6.07
N MET A 214 2.89 -7.75 5.99
CA MET A 214 3.70 -7.52 4.79
C MET A 214 4.61 -8.70 4.45
N HIS A 215 5.21 -9.35 5.46
CA HIS A 215 6.02 -10.56 5.26
C HIS A 215 5.18 -11.69 4.65
N LEU A 216 3.98 -11.96 5.19
CA LEU A 216 3.06 -12.98 4.67
C LEU A 216 2.61 -12.64 3.25
N ALA A 217 2.26 -11.39 2.98
CA ALA A 217 1.91 -10.91 1.64
C ALA A 217 3.04 -11.14 0.63
N CYS A 218 4.28 -10.78 1.00
CA CYS A 218 5.45 -11.04 0.14
C CYS A 218 5.66 -12.54 -0.13
N GLN A 219 5.41 -13.39 0.84
CA GLN A 219 5.49 -14.84 0.65
C GLN A 219 4.39 -15.36 -0.27
N ALA A 220 3.13 -14.95 -0.06
CA ALA A 220 2.00 -15.32 -0.87
C ALA A 220 2.19 -14.92 -2.36
N ILE A 221 2.68 -13.70 -2.59
CA ILE A 221 3.03 -13.20 -3.92
C ILE A 221 4.14 -14.07 -4.57
N ARG A 222 5.24 -14.34 -3.84
CA ARG A 222 6.36 -15.16 -4.37
C ARG A 222 5.96 -16.61 -4.66
N GLN A 223 5.03 -17.16 -3.87
CA GLN A 223 4.53 -18.52 -4.04
C GLN A 223 3.42 -18.62 -5.12
N GLY A 224 2.91 -17.48 -5.60
CA GLY A 224 1.83 -17.43 -6.59
C GLY A 224 0.46 -17.73 -6.01
N GLU A 225 0.28 -17.59 -4.70
CA GLU A 225 -1.03 -17.69 -4.04
C GLU A 225 -1.89 -16.46 -4.36
N CYS A 226 -1.25 -15.31 -4.55
CA CYS A 226 -1.89 -14.08 -5.05
C CYS A 226 -0.96 -13.36 -6.03
N ASP A 227 -1.54 -12.52 -6.89
CA ASP A 227 -0.79 -11.74 -7.87
C ASP A 227 -0.41 -10.37 -7.29
N THR A 228 -1.34 -9.77 -6.55
CA THR A 228 -1.18 -8.52 -5.80
C THR A 228 -1.64 -8.72 -4.36
N ALA A 229 -1.24 -7.87 -3.45
CA ALA A 229 -1.70 -7.91 -2.06
C ALA A 229 -1.80 -6.52 -1.45
N LEU A 230 -2.90 -6.27 -0.73
CA LEU A 230 -3.03 -5.18 0.23
C LEU A 230 -2.45 -5.67 1.56
N ALA A 231 -1.45 -4.96 2.09
CA ALA A 231 -0.77 -5.34 3.32
C ALA A 231 -0.52 -4.13 4.22
N GLY A 232 -0.83 -4.25 5.48
CA GLY A 232 -0.67 -3.13 6.41
C GLY A 232 -1.13 -3.43 7.82
N GLY A 233 -1.54 -2.40 8.54
CA GLY A 233 -2.08 -2.54 9.89
C GLY A 233 -2.91 -1.34 10.31
N VAL A 234 -3.78 -1.56 11.27
CA VAL A 234 -4.70 -0.54 11.82
C VAL A 234 -4.84 -0.71 13.32
N ALA A 235 -4.84 0.42 14.04
CA ALA A 235 -5.10 0.49 15.47
C ALA A 235 -5.90 1.74 15.80
N VAL A 236 -7.00 1.57 16.54
CA VAL A 236 -7.81 2.65 17.11
C VAL A 236 -8.18 2.26 18.54
N MET A 237 -7.96 3.15 19.48
CA MET A 237 -8.30 2.94 20.88
C MET A 237 -9.74 3.38 21.15
N SER A 238 -10.69 2.45 21.14
CA SER A 238 -12.10 2.76 21.44
C SER A 238 -12.37 2.84 22.95
N SER A 239 -11.49 2.28 23.78
CA SER A 239 -11.57 2.33 25.24
C SER A 239 -10.29 2.86 25.88
N THR A 240 -10.34 3.12 27.19
CA THR A 240 -9.21 3.57 28.02
C THR A 240 -8.30 2.42 28.48
N ALA A 241 -8.67 1.17 28.20
CA ALA A 241 -7.97 -0.01 28.69
C ALA A 241 -6.46 -0.03 28.36
N PRO A 242 -6.00 0.37 27.15
CA PRO A 242 -4.57 0.41 26.86
C PRO A 242 -3.80 1.39 27.77
N PHE A 243 -4.37 2.59 28.03
CA PHE A 243 -3.74 3.58 28.93
C PHE A 243 -3.62 3.07 30.36
N ILE A 244 -4.67 2.45 30.89
CA ILE A 244 -4.67 1.88 32.24
C ILE A 244 -3.67 0.73 32.32
N GLY A 245 -3.73 -0.23 31.39
CA GLY A 245 -2.88 -1.42 31.41
C GLY A 245 -1.40 -1.09 31.29
N PHE A 246 -1.01 -0.21 30.36
CA PHE A 246 0.38 0.20 30.22
C PHE A 246 0.86 1.14 31.33
N SER A 247 -0.04 1.87 31.98
CA SER A 247 0.30 2.61 33.23
C SER A 247 0.64 1.66 34.38
N GLU A 248 -0.15 0.61 34.57
CA GLU A 248 0.14 -0.42 35.59
C GLU A 248 1.45 -1.16 35.32
N LEU A 249 1.80 -1.38 34.04
CA LEU A 249 3.08 -1.97 33.61
C LEU A 249 4.26 -0.98 33.67
N ARG A 250 4.04 0.30 34.02
CA ARG A 250 5.08 1.37 33.98
C ARG A 250 5.70 1.53 32.59
N GLY A 251 4.94 1.32 31.55
CA GLY A 251 5.40 1.35 30.15
C GLY A 251 5.20 2.69 29.45
N LEU A 252 4.39 3.62 30.00
CA LEU A 252 4.09 4.90 29.39
C LEU A 252 5.09 5.99 29.81
N ALA A 253 5.39 6.91 28.89
CA ALA A 253 6.11 8.13 29.19
C ALA A 253 5.16 9.12 29.91
N PRO A 254 5.56 9.66 31.09
CA PRO A 254 4.70 10.60 31.83
C PRO A 254 4.39 11.89 31.06
N ASP A 255 5.29 12.32 30.19
CA ASP A 255 5.17 13.52 29.34
C ASP A 255 4.57 13.20 27.94
N GLY A 256 4.12 11.96 27.72
CA GLY A 256 3.55 11.54 26.46
C GLY A 256 4.52 11.54 25.28
N ARG A 257 5.83 11.44 25.49
CA ARG A 257 6.83 11.50 24.40
C ARG A 257 7.67 10.22 24.31
N SER A 258 7.68 9.60 23.12
CA SER A 258 8.59 8.47 22.84
C SER A 258 9.99 9.01 22.55
N LYS A 259 10.86 9.02 23.55
CA LYS A 259 12.25 9.52 23.50
C LYS A 259 13.20 8.41 23.05
N ALA A 260 13.09 7.99 21.78
CA ALA A 260 13.80 6.84 21.24
C ALA A 260 15.34 6.96 21.41
N PHE A 261 15.94 5.97 22.07
CA PHE A 261 17.39 5.87 22.33
C PHE A 261 18.01 7.04 23.12
N SER A 262 17.18 7.92 23.70
CA SER A 262 17.62 9.06 24.51
C SER A 262 18.06 8.63 25.91
N ALA A 263 18.96 9.40 26.51
CA ALA A 263 19.33 9.27 27.92
C ALA A 263 18.12 9.47 28.86
N ASN A 264 17.11 10.21 28.41
CA ASN A 264 15.89 10.52 29.14
C ASN A 264 14.72 9.59 28.78
N SER A 265 14.98 8.45 28.12
CA SER A 265 13.94 7.45 27.82
C SER A 265 13.29 6.95 29.10
N ASP A 266 11.98 7.09 29.23
CA ASP A 266 11.21 6.78 30.43
C ASP A 266 9.87 6.05 30.15
N GLY A 267 9.57 5.76 28.90
CA GLY A 267 8.38 5.05 28.47
C GLY A 267 8.00 5.35 27.02
N MET A 268 6.98 4.66 26.54
CA MET A 268 6.39 4.88 25.22
C MET A 268 5.17 5.78 25.29
N THR A 269 4.76 6.29 24.15
CA THR A 269 3.49 6.99 23.94
C THR A 269 2.59 6.14 23.09
N LEU A 270 1.37 5.87 23.53
CA LEU A 270 0.38 5.16 22.72
C LEU A 270 -0.14 6.05 21.58
N ALA A 271 -0.31 5.48 20.41
CA ALA A 271 -0.89 6.16 19.27
C ALA A 271 -1.81 5.25 18.45
N GLU A 272 -2.65 5.88 17.67
CA GLU A 272 -3.54 5.28 16.68
C GLU A 272 -2.97 5.41 15.28
N GLY A 273 -3.55 4.71 14.34
CA GLY A 273 -3.25 4.88 12.93
C GLY A 273 -3.68 3.72 12.07
N VAL A 274 -3.62 3.96 10.77
CA VAL A 274 -3.75 2.95 9.71
C VAL A 274 -2.71 3.24 8.64
N GLY A 275 -2.11 2.18 8.12
CA GLY A 275 -1.25 2.25 6.93
C GLY A 275 -1.43 0.99 6.11
N VAL A 276 -1.71 1.15 4.81
CA VAL A 276 -1.91 0.07 3.85
C VAL A 276 -1.04 0.31 2.63
N LEU A 277 -0.40 -0.75 2.17
CA LEU A 277 0.42 -0.78 0.96
C LEU A 277 -0.19 -1.74 -0.06
N LEU A 278 -0.12 -1.39 -1.33
CA LEU A 278 -0.39 -2.30 -2.44
C LEU A 278 0.93 -2.87 -2.94
N LEU A 279 1.02 -4.19 -2.94
CA LEU A 279 2.21 -4.97 -3.25
C LEU A 279 1.98 -5.85 -4.46
N GLU A 280 3.00 -6.00 -5.32
CA GLU A 280 3.02 -6.94 -6.44
C GLU A 280 4.44 -7.39 -6.78
N ARG A 281 4.61 -8.41 -7.63
CA ARG A 281 5.95 -8.77 -8.12
C ARG A 281 6.57 -7.60 -8.87
N LEU A 282 7.86 -7.39 -8.70
CA LEU A 282 8.56 -6.31 -9.42
C LEU A 282 8.49 -6.51 -10.95
N SER A 283 8.55 -7.75 -11.43
CA SER A 283 8.38 -8.08 -12.85
C SER A 283 7.01 -7.69 -13.38
N ASP A 284 5.95 -8.00 -12.60
CA ASP A 284 4.57 -7.75 -12.98
C ASP A 284 4.26 -6.25 -12.96
N ALA A 285 4.75 -5.50 -11.93
CA ALA A 285 4.67 -4.05 -11.85
C ALA A 285 5.27 -3.37 -13.10
N ARG A 286 6.45 -3.83 -13.50
CA ARG A 286 7.13 -3.32 -14.70
C ARG A 286 6.37 -3.65 -15.98
N GLN A 287 5.87 -4.87 -16.11
CA GLN A 287 5.10 -5.30 -17.28
C GLN A 287 3.78 -4.51 -17.41
N SER A 288 3.12 -4.26 -16.29
CA SER A 288 1.87 -3.49 -16.24
C SER A 288 2.08 -1.97 -16.34
N GLY A 289 3.34 -1.50 -16.28
CA GLY A 289 3.67 -0.08 -16.27
C GLY A 289 3.23 0.63 -14.99
N HIS A 290 3.06 -0.10 -13.89
CA HIS A 290 2.75 0.49 -12.59
C HIS A 290 3.95 1.23 -12.03
N ARG A 291 3.69 2.36 -11.38
CA ARG A 291 4.73 3.13 -10.71
C ARG A 291 5.27 2.38 -9.50
N VAL A 292 6.54 2.06 -9.47
CA VAL A 292 7.19 1.43 -8.32
C VAL A 292 7.76 2.50 -7.40
N LEU A 293 7.27 2.56 -6.16
CA LEU A 293 7.68 3.54 -5.15
C LEU A 293 8.97 3.11 -4.44
N ALA A 294 9.05 1.85 -4.09
CA ALA A 294 10.22 1.15 -3.54
C ALA A 294 10.01 -0.37 -3.70
N VAL A 295 11.00 -1.16 -3.33
CA VAL A 295 10.86 -2.62 -3.28
C VAL A 295 11.20 -3.18 -1.90
N ILE A 296 10.49 -4.24 -1.49
CA ILE A 296 10.84 -5.09 -0.36
C ILE A 296 11.79 -6.17 -0.87
N ARG A 297 13.08 -6.00 -0.56
CA ARG A 297 14.15 -6.92 -0.97
C ARG A 297 14.13 -8.23 -0.20
N GLY A 298 13.88 -8.14 1.10
CA GLY A 298 13.81 -9.26 2.01
C GLY A 298 13.08 -8.92 3.29
N SER A 299 12.60 -9.94 3.95
CA SER A 299 11.92 -9.84 5.23
C SER A 299 12.12 -11.10 6.04
N ALA A 300 12.04 -10.99 7.36
CA ALA A 300 12.09 -12.13 8.27
C ALA A 300 11.21 -11.89 9.49
N VAL A 301 10.73 -12.98 10.06
CA VAL A 301 9.96 -13.03 11.31
C VAL A 301 10.55 -14.12 12.18
N ASN A 302 10.68 -13.87 13.49
CA ASN A 302 11.04 -14.88 14.47
C ASN A 302 10.37 -14.62 15.83
N GLN A 303 10.69 -15.43 16.81
CA GLN A 303 10.19 -15.34 18.17
C GLN A 303 11.35 -15.21 19.16
N ASP A 304 11.15 -14.47 20.25
CA ASP A 304 12.12 -14.32 21.35
C ASP A 304 12.39 -15.65 22.07
N GLY A 305 11.41 -16.53 22.11
CA GLY A 305 11.50 -17.79 22.83
C GLY A 305 11.47 -17.59 24.36
N ALA A 306 12.20 -18.40 25.09
CA ALA A 306 12.31 -18.26 26.53
C ALA A 306 13.27 -17.10 26.87
N SER A 307 12.75 -15.87 26.87
CA SER A 307 13.43 -14.66 27.33
C SER A 307 13.36 -14.52 28.87
N ASN A 308 13.82 -13.39 29.40
CA ASN A 308 13.77 -13.13 30.86
C ASN A 308 12.34 -12.87 31.39
N GLY A 309 11.34 -12.81 30.54
CA GLY A 309 9.92 -12.63 30.84
C GLY A 309 9.11 -12.59 29.55
N LEU A 310 7.80 -12.85 29.62
CA LEU A 310 6.92 -12.89 28.43
C LEU A 310 7.01 -11.63 27.56
N THR A 311 7.11 -10.48 28.22
CA THR A 311 7.14 -9.16 27.56
C THR A 311 8.56 -8.58 27.47
N ALA A 312 9.59 -9.31 27.90
CA ALA A 312 10.97 -8.83 27.91
C ALA A 312 11.64 -9.08 26.55
N PRO A 313 12.16 -8.03 25.87
CA PRO A 313 12.85 -8.18 24.59
C PRO A 313 14.06 -9.09 24.66
N ASN A 314 14.38 -9.76 23.55
CA ASN A 314 15.52 -10.69 23.43
C ASN A 314 16.49 -10.21 22.34
N GLY A 315 17.60 -9.53 22.73
CA GLY A 315 18.60 -9.01 21.80
C GLY A 315 19.17 -10.06 20.83
N PRO A 316 19.56 -11.28 21.27
CA PRO A 316 19.93 -12.36 20.35
C PRO A 316 18.86 -12.73 19.33
N ALA A 317 17.58 -12.68 19.67
CA ALA A 317 16.49 -12.93 18.71
C ALA A 317 16.38 -11.79 17.69
N GLN A 318 16.51 -10.55 18.13
CA GLN A 318 16.55 -9.38 17.24
C GLN A 318 17.73 -9.45 16.27
N GLN A 319 18.93 -9.83 16.73
CA GLN A 319 20.07 -10.06 15.84
C GLN A 319 19.80 -11.16 14.80
N ARG A 320 19.13 -12.25 15.18
CA ARG A 320 18.79 -13.34 14.26
C ARG A 320 17.81 -12.91 13.18
N VAL A 321 16.74 -12.16 13.53
CA VAL A 321 15.75 -11.70 12.55
C VAL A 321 16.37 -10.72 11.55
N ILE A 322 17.24 -9.82 12.01
CA ILE A 322 17.99 -8.89 11.16
C ILE A 322 18.87 -9.66 10.16
N ARG A 323 19.71 -10.60 10.66
CA ARG A 323 20.58 -11.41 9.79
C ARG A 323 19.79 -12.26 8.80
N GLN A 324 18.65 -12.80 9.22
CA GLN A 324 17.78 -13.58 8.33
C GLN A 324 17.16 -12.70 7.24
N ALA A 325 16.69 -11.49 7.57
CA ALA A 325 16.16 -10.55 6.58
C ALA A 325 17.23 -10.14 5.55
N LEU A 326 18.45 -9.85 5.98
CA LEU A 326 19.60 -9.59 5.11
C LEU A 326 19.91 -10.79 4.19
N THR A 327 19.92 -12.01 4.74
CA THR A 327 20.13 -13.24 3.97
C THR A 327 19.06 -13.40 2.90
N ASN A 328 17.78 -13.21 3.26
CA ASN A 328 16.65 -13.28 2.33
C ASN A 328 16.71 -12.18 1.26
N ALA A 329 17.26 -11.01 1.61
CA ALA A 329 17.52 -9.92 0.67
C ALA A 329 18.77 -10.13 -0.22
N ARG A 330 19.62 -11.13 0.10
CA ARG A 330 20.95 -11.34 -0.48
C ARG A 330 21.85 -10.11 -0.35
N LEU A 331 21.84 -9.50 0.84
CA LEU A 331 22.58 -8.29 1.18
C LEU A 331 23.48 -8.52 2.41
N THR A 332 24.53 -7.70 2.50
CA THR A 332 25.39 -7.59 3.68
C THR A 332 24.94 -6.44 4.58
N PRO A 333 25.33 -6.40 5.85
CA PRO A 333 25.02 -5.28 6.75
C PRO A 333 25.43 -3.91 6.19
N SER A 334 26.60 -3.81 5.54
CA SER A 334 27.11 -2.56 4.95
C SER A 334 26.36 -2.08 3.70
N ASP A 335 25.45 -2.90 3.17
CA ASP A 335 24.58 -2.50 2.05
C ASP A 335 23.38 -1.65 2.48
N VAL A 336 23.07 -1.59 3.77
CA VAL A 336 21.94 -0.83 4.33
C VAL A 336 22.45 0.48 4.94
N ASP A 337 21.80 1.60 4.64
CA ASP A 337 22.23 2.94 5.02
C ASP A 337 21.58 3.42 6.32
N ALA A 338 20.32 3.06 6.53
CA ALA A 338 19.53 3.52 7.67
C ALA A 338 18.62 2.42 8.21
N VAL A 339 18.22 2.56 9.46
CA VAL A 339 17.19 1.73 10.10
C VAL A 339 16.14 2.63 10.74
N GLU A 340 14.90 2.40 10.35
CA GLU A 340 13.73 2.83 11.11
C GLU A 340 13.51 1.79 12.21
N ALA A 341 13.82 2.16 13.41
CA ALA A 341 13.84 1.27 14.56
C ALA A 341 12.45 1.00 15.14
N HIS A 342 12.33 -0.03 15.95
CA HIS A 342 11.21 -0.13 16.86
C HIS A 342 11.18 1.04 17.83
N GLY A 343 12.30 1.38 18.48
CA GLY A 343 12.58 2.65 19.15
C GLY A 343 11.40 3.29 19.88
N THR A 344 10.88 2.62 20.91
CA THR A 344 9.66 3.05 21.63
C THR A 344 9.91 4.08 22.73
N GLY A 345 11.16 4.36 23.07
CA GLY A 345 11.54 5.25 24.19
C GLY A 345 11.52 4.57 25.55
N THR A 346 11.58 3.23 25.60
CA THR A 346 11.56 2.48 26.86
C THR A 346 12.97 2.26 27.39
N THR A 347 13.11 2.36 28.73
CA THR A 347 14.40 2.22 29.43
C THR A 347 15.06 0.85 29.25
N LEU A 348 14.29 -0.19 28.96
CA LEU A 348 14.78 -1.56 28.76
C LEU A 348 14.90 -1.92 27.27
N GLY A 349 13.88 -1.59 26.48
CA GLY A 349 13.78 -2.03 25.09
C GLY A 349 14.81 -1.39 24.18
N ASP A 350 14.93 -0.07 24.25
CA ASP A 350 15.80 0.70 23.38
C ASP A 350 17.29 0.31 23.51
N PRO A 351 17.86 0.12 24.73
CA PRO A 351 19.22 -0.38 24.85
C PRO A 351 19.45 -1.77 24.25
N ILE A 352 18.47 -2.68 24.39
CA ILE A 352 18.56 -4.04 23.83
C ILE A 352 18.55 -3.98 22.30
N GLU A 353 17.67 -3.17 21.72
CA GLU A 353 17.61 -2.95 20.27
C GLU A 353 18.89 -2.29 19.73
N ALA A 354 19.36 -1.22 20.36
CA ALA A 354 20.59 -0.55 19.96
C ALA A 354 21.79 -1.50 19.97
N GLN A 355 21.94 -2.34 21.01
CA GLN A 355 22.99 -3.35 21.08
C GLN A 355 22.85 -4.41 19.96
N ALA A 356 21.62 -4.81 19.62
CA ALA A 356 21.39 -5.75 18.53
C ALA A 356 21.76 -5.14 17.16
N LEU A 357 21.46 -3.85 16.94
CA LEU A 357 21.83 -3.10 15.73
C LEU A 357 23.35 -2.89 15.64
N LEU A 358 24.01 -2.51 16.74
CA LEU A 358 25.46 -2.42 16.83
C LEU A 358 26.14 -3.75 16.48
N ALA A 359 25.64 -4.87 17.03
CA ALA A 359 26.18 -6.21 16.79
C ALA A 359 25.86 -6.80 15.40
N THR A 360 25.03 -6.15 14.60
CA THR A 360 24.66 -6.59 13.25
C THR A 360 25.07 -5.58 12.20
N TYR A 361 24.37 -4.47 12.10
CA TYR A 361 24.61 -3.42 11.12
C TYR A 361 25.84 -2.55 11.41
N GLY A 362 26.20 -2.39 12.69
CA GLY A 362 27.30 -1.53 13.10
C GLY A 362 28.69 -2.15 12.88
N GLN A 363 28.77 -3.42 12.43
CA GLN A 363 30.04 -4.11 12.21
C GLN A 363 30.53 -3.96 10.77
N ASP A 364 31.87 -3.95 10.59
CA ASP A 364 32.54 -3.97 9.29
C ASP A 364 32.07 -2.86 8.32
N ARG A 365 31.79 -1.66 8.84
CA ARG A 365 31.40 -0.51 8.03
C ARG A 365 32.63 0.33 7.65
N ALA A 366 32.55 1.01 6.48
CA ALA A 366 33.53 2.01 6.10
C ALA A 366 33.36 3.29 6.99
N GLU A 367 34.45 3.96 7.34
CA GLU A 367 34.44 5.13 8.25
C GLU A 367 33.52 6.28 7.80
N ASP A 368 33.27 6.40 6.49
CA ASP A 368 32.41 7.43 5.89
C ASP A 368 30.95 7.01 5.70
N ARG A 369 30.58 5.78 6.13
CA ARG A 369 29.27 5.19 5.91
C ARG A 369 28.70 4.53 7.16
N PRO A 370 28.42 5.29 8.22
CA PRO A 370 27.76 4.78 9.41
C PRO A 370 26.34 4.29 9.10
N LEU A 371 25.78 3.48 9.98
CA LEU A 371 24.34 3.22 9.96
C LEU A 371 23.62 4.38 10.63
N TRP A 372 22.64 4.96 9.93
CA TRP A 372 21.77 5.97 10.53
C TRP A 372 20.57 5.31 11.21
N LEU A 373 20.27 5.74 12.44
CA LEU A 373 19.23 5.16 13.27
C LEU A 373 18.20 6.22 13.68
N GLY A 374 16.94 5.97 13.39
CA GLY A 374 15.83 6.85 13.78
C GLY A 374 14.55 6.09 14.09
N SER A 375 13.54 6.81 14.61
CA SER A 375 12.21 6.27 14.87
C SER A 375 11.13 7.33 14.71
N ILE A 376 10.12 7.06 13.87
CA ILE A 376 8.95 7.93 13.67
C ILE A 376 8.11 8.09 14.94
N LYS A 377 8.26 7.17 15.89
CA LYS A 377 7.50 7.21 17.14
C LYS A 377 7.78 8.46 17.97
N SER A 378 8.92 9.10 17.75
CA SER A 378 9.22 10.40 18.34
C SER A 378 8.29 11.52 17.84
N ASN A 379 7.71 11.36 16.63
CA ASN A 379 6.80 12.33 16.04
C ASN A 379 5.32 12.04 16.33
N ILE A 380 4.91 10.77 16.19
CA ILE A 380 3.48 10.38 16.21
C ILE A 380 3.09 9.48 17.39
N GLY A 381 4.06 9.05 18.22
CA GLY A 381 3.85 7.98 19.21
C GLY A 381 3.87 6.58 18.58
N HIS A 382 3.56 5.58 19.38
CA HIS A 382 3.56 4.17 18.98
C HIS A 382 2.19 3.75 18.44
N ALA A 383 2.03 3.75 17.13
CA ALA A 383 0.77 3.40 16.43
C ALA A 383 0.43 1.89 16.46
N GLN A 384 0.90 1.17 17.47
CA GLN A 384 0.54 -0.21 17.80
C GLN A 384 0.66 -1.14 16.56
N MET A 385 -0.44 -1.76 16.09
CA MET A 385 -0.45 -2.67 14.94
C MET A 385 -0.09 -1.98 13.63
N ALA A 386 -0.29 -0.67 13.51
CA ALA A 386 0.07 0.13 12.35
C ALA A 386 1.52 0.65 12.38
N ALA A 387 2.26 0.47 13.49
CA ALA A 387 3.57 1.08 13.70
C ALA A 387 4.61 0.69 12.63
N GLY A 388 4.63 -0.57 12.21
CA GLY A 388 5.52 -1.03 11.14
C GLY A 388 5.18 -0.40 9.78
N ALA A 389 3.89 -0.24 9.47
CA ALA A 389 3.45 0.43 8.25
C ALA A 389 3.85 1.92 8.24
N ALA A 390 3.74 2.63 9.37
CA ALA A 390 4.23 4.00 9.51
C ALA A 390 5.72 4.11 9.18
N GLY A 391 6.55 3.20 9.73
CA GLY A 391 7.98 3.14 9.47
C GLY A 391 8.31 2.85 8.00
N VAL A 392 7.60 1.91 7.37
CA VAL A 392 7.78 1.61 5.94
C VAL A 392 7.44 2.82 5.08
N ILE A 393 6.28 3.46 5.29
CA ILE A 393 5.85 4.64 4.53
C ILE A 393 6.86 5.78 4.71
N LYS A 394 7.29 6.08 5.95
CA LYS A 394 8.35 7.07 6.23
C LYS A 394 9.61 6.81 5.41
N MET A 395 10.11 5.56 5.42
CA MET A 395 11.37 5.25 4.73
C MET A 395 11.23 5.25 3.21
N VAL A 396 10.08 4.86 2.66
CA VAL A 396 9.79 5.01 1.22
C VAL A 396 9.81 6.50 0.83
N MET A 397 9.17 7.36 1.62
CA MET A 397 9.17 8.81 1.36
C MET A 397 10.57 9.42 1.54
N ALA A 398 11.33 9.00 2.56
CA ALA A 398 12.73 9.44 2.76
C ALA A 398 13.62 9.07 1.55
N MET A 399 13.46 7.88 0.97
CA MET A 399 14.16 7.47 -0.25
C MET A 399 13.80 8.36 -1.44
N ARG A 400 12.52 8.72 -1.60
CA ARG A 400 12.04 9.56 -2.70
C ARG A 400 12.55 10.99 -2.58
N HIS A 401 12.56 11.55 -1.38
CA HIS A 401 13.03 12.92 -1.14
C HIS A 401 14.55 13.03 -0.95
N GLY A 402 15.25 11.91 -0.78
CA GLY A 402 16.70 11.91 -0.58
C GLY A 402 17.15 12.53 0.74
N VAL A 403 16.32 12.41 1.78
CA VAL A 403 16.58 12.96 3.11
C VAL A 403 16.19 11.92 4.17
N LEU A 404 17.04 11.76 5.18
CA LEU A 404 16.73 11.04 6.41
C LEU A 404 16.25 12.07 7.45
N PRO A 405 14.98 12.05 7.87
CA PRO A 405 14.46 13.03 8.82
C PRO A 405 14.94 12.76 10.24
N ALA A 406 15.00 13.79 11.06
CA ALA A 406 15.40 13.70 12.46
C ALA A 406 14.41 12.86 13.28
N SER A 407 14.91 12.24 14.34
CA SER A 407 14.10 11.73 15.45
C SER A 407 14.09 12.76 16.57
N LEU A 408 12.91 13.08 17.08
CA LEU A 408 12.72 14.10 18.10
C LEU A 408 13.09 13.59 19.50
N HIS A 409 13.24 14.53 20.44
CA HIS A 409 13.39 14.26 21.89
C HIS A 409 14.67 13.49 22.29
N ILE A 410 15.74 13.60 21.50
CA ILE A 410 17.04 13.01 21.79
C ILE A 410 18.01 14.10 22.26
N ASP A 411 18.13 14.31 23.57
CA ASP A 411 19.11 15.28 24.12
C ASP A 411 20.52 14.71 24.12
N ALA A 412 20.65 13.43 24.48
CA ALA A 412 21.90 12.67 24.43
C ALA A 412 21.59 11.18 24.24
N PRO A 413 22.49 10.40 23.63
CA PRO A 413 22.34 8.95 23.51
C PRO A 413 22.26 8.28 24.90
N THR A 414 21.43 7.23 25.01
CA THR A 414 21.30 6.48 26.27
C THR A 414 22.66 5.96 26.77
N PRO A 415 22.99 6.15 28.06
CA PRO A 415 24.25 5.67 28.64
C PRO A 415 24.29 4.16 28.85
N HIS A 416 23.18 3.45 28.65
CA HIS A 416 23.09 2.00 28.82
C HIS A 416 23.61 1.20 27.62
N VAL A 417 24.15 1.89 26.61
CA VAL A 417 24.68 1.33 25.36
C VAL A 417 26.12 1.79 25.18
N ASP A 418 27.01 0.85 24.88
CA ASP A 418 28.35 1.20 24.40
C ASP A 418 28.28 1.51 22.89
N TRP A 419 28.06 2.78 22.58
CA TRP A 419 27.95 3.27 21.20
C TRP A 419 29.26 3.14 20.40
N ASN A 420 30.41 2.87 21.06
CA ASN A 420 31.68 2.61 20.38
C ASN A 420 31.84 1.14 19.96
N ALA A 421 30.89 0.27 20.30
CA ALA A 421 30.91 -1.14 19.92
C ALA A 421 30.63 -1.39 18.43
N GLY A 422 30.25 -0.35 17.67
CA GLY A 422 29.98 -0.41 16.23
C GLY A 422 29.65 0.99 15.69
N ASP A 423 29.52 1.09 14.37
CA ASP A 423 29.31 2.37 13.69
C ASP A 423 27.82 2.61 13.43
N VAL A 424 27.09 3.01 14.46
CA VAL A 424 25.65 3.36 14.43
C VAL A 424 25.46 4.75 15.01
N HIS A 425 24.82 5.64 14.24
CA HIS A 425 24.63 7.04 14.61
C HIS A 425 23.14 7.38 14.68
N LEU A 426 22.73 8.07 15.74
CA LEU A 426 21.36 8.55 15.89
C LEU A 426 21.09 9.73 14.97
N LEU A 427 19.91 9.73 14.34
CA LEU A 427 19.42 10.85 13.55
C LEU A 427 18.85 11.93 14.48
N THR A 428 19.71 12.76 15.05
CA THR A 428 19.32 13.91 15.89
C THR A 428 19.05 15.18 15.09
N GLU A 429 19.38 15.20 13.82
CA GLU A 429 19.12 16.24 12.83
C GLU A 429 18.80 15.61 11.48
N ALA A 430 18.06 16.31 10.63
CA ALA A 430 17.80 15.86 9.26
C ALA A 430 19.11 15.81 8.45
N ARG A 431 19.27 14.75 7.64
CA ARG A 431 20.49 14.53 6.83
C ARG A 431 20.13 14.24 5.39
N GLU A 432 20.92 14.82 4.48
CA GLU A 432 20.87 14.42 3.09
C GLU A 432 21.17 12.91 2.95
N TRP A 433 20.41 12.25 2.13
CA TRP A 433 20.63 10.87 1.72
C TRP A 433 20.98 10.84 0.24
N PRO A 434 22.24 11.13 -0.12
CA PRO A 434 22.63 11.31 -1.52
C PRO A 434 22.44 10.04 -2.33
N GLN A 435 22.15 10.21 -3.61
CA GLN A 435 22.16 9.10 -4.55
C GLN A 435 23.61 8.72 -4.86
N GLY A 436 23.98 7.50 -4.55
CA GLY A 436 25.31 6.96 -4.82
C GLY A 436 25.32 6.02 -6.03
N GLU A 437 26.41 5.25 -6.19
CA GLU A 437 26.54 4.21 -7.21
C GLU A 437 25.56 3.04 -7.01
N ARG A 438 24.99 2.90 -5.83
CA ARG A 438 24.01 1.87 -5.47
C ARG A 438 22.71 2.49 -4.96
N PRO A 439 21.59 1.74 -5.05
CA PRO A 439 20.31 2.21 -4.50
C PRO A 439 20.40 2.49 -2.99
N ARG A 440 19.60 3.46 -2.51
CA ARG A 440 19.36 3.68 -1.08
C ARG A 440 18.66 2.46 -0.49
N ARG A 441 19.05 2.05 0.72
CA ARG A 441 18.45 0.90 1.42
C ARG A 441 18.23 1.21 2.88
N ALA A 442 17.07 0.78 3.38
CA ALA A 442 16.71 0.91 4.78
C ALA A 442 16.20 -0.41 5.36
N GLY A 443 16.53 -0.65 6.63
CA GLY A 443 15.86 -1.64 7.46
C GLY A 443 14.68 -1.02 8.19
N VAL A 444 13.62 -1.79 8.42
CA VAL A 444 12.49 -1.41 9.29
C VAL A 444 12.26 -2.51 10.31
N SER A 445 12.32 -2.18 11.59
CA SER A 445 12.14 -3.12 12.72
C SER A 445 10.82 -2.90 13.43
N SER A 446 10.17 -3.98 13.81
CA SER A 446 9.05 -3.93 14.75
C SER A 446 9.03 -5.18 15.61
N PHE A 447 8.94 -4.99 16.94
CA PHE A 447 9.02 -6.06 17.94
C PHE A 447 7.74 -6.06 18.78
N GLY A 448 6.98 -7.17 18.71
CA GLY A 448 5.74 -7.31 19.46
C GLY A 448 5.98 -7.64 20.92
N ILE A 449 5.15 -7.11 21.82
CA ILE A 449 5.19 -7.39 23.26
C ILE A 449 5.04 -8.90 23.57
N SER A 450 4.47 -9.66 22.63
CA SER A 450 4.35 -11.13 22.69
C SER A 450 5.64 -11.86 22.28
N GLY A 451 6.72 -11.13 21.95
CA GLY A 451 8.01 -11.64 21.52
C GLY A 451 8.12 -11.96 20.03
N THR A 452 7.12 -11.66 19.21
CA THR A 452 7.22 -11.79 17.75
C THR A 452 7.96 -10.60 17.15
N ASN A 453 9.11 -10.86 16.55
CA ASN A 453 9.96 -9.86 15.91
C ASN A 453 9.84 -9.93 14.40
N ALA A 454 9.78 -8.77 13.74
CA ALA A 454 9.77 -8.63 12.29
C ALA A 454 10.80 -7.59 11.85
N HIS A 455 11.47 -7.87 10.72
CA HIS A 455 12.42 -6.96 10.09
C HIS A 455 12.30 -7.03 8.56
N LEU A 456 12.17 -5.87 7.91
CA LEU A 456 12.10 -5.72 6.46
C LEU A 456 13.30 -4.94 5.94
N ILE A 457 13.74 -5.27 4.71
CA ILE A 457 14.75 -4.49 3.96
C ILE A 457 14.08 -3.86 2.76
N LEU A 458 14.06 -2.54 2.74
CA LEU A 458 13.57 -1.71 1.64
C LEU A 458 14.73 -1.28 0.74
N GLU A 459 14.46 -1.15 -0.56
CA GLU A 459 15.41 -0.65 -1.54
C GLU A 459 14.73 0.34 -2.49
N GLN A 460 15.41 1.44 -2.78
CA GLN A 460 15.00 2.41 -3.78
C GLN A 460 15.04 1.79 -5.17
N VAL A 461 14.05 2.11 -5.99
CA VAL A 461 14.09 1.76 -7.43
C VAL A 461 14.82 2.87 -8.18
N PRO A 462 15.83 2.57 -9.01
CA PRO A 462 16.49 3.57 -9.86
C PRO A 462 15.49 4.25 -10.82
N GLU A 463 15.63 5.56 -11.01
CA GLU A 463 14.73 6.38 -11.84
C GLU A 463 14.66 5.93 -13.32
N GLU A 464 15.71 5.31 -13.85
CA GLU A 464 15.74 4.80 -15.23
C GLU A 464 14.62 3.80 -15.53
N VAL A 465 14.05 3.16 -14.51
CA VAL A 465 12.95 2.20 -14.67
C VAL A 465 11.59 2.88 -14.72
N ALA A 466 11.45 4.08 -14.18
CA ALA A 466 10.20 4.87 -14.26
C ALA A 466 10.01 5.55 -15.63
N GLY A 467 11.09 5.73 -16.39
CA GLY A 467 11.11 6.37 -17.71
C GLY A 467 11.06 5.40 -18.92
N ALA A 468 11.37 4.11 -18.73
CA ALA A 468 11.48 3.13 -19.81
C ALA A 468 10.14 2.65 -20.39
N ALA A 469 9.01 3.09 -19.83
CA ALA A 469 7.69 2.95 -20.47
C ALA A 469 7.45 3.97 -21.61
N ARG A 470 8.44 4.83 -21.91
CA ARG A 470 8.41 5.76 -23.04
C ARG A 470 9.46 5.30 -24.08
N GLY A 471 9.06 4.46 -25.01
CA GLY A 471 9.80 4.16 -26.25
C GLY A 471 10.78 2.99 -26.16
N GLY A 472 10.29 1.78 -26.13
CA GLY A 472 11.02 0.58 -26.52
C GLY A 472 10.40 0.02 -27.79
N GLU A 473 11.01 0.28 -28.95
CA GLU A 473 10.73 -0.45 -30.17
C GLU A 473 11.03 -1.93 -29.92
N ALA A 474 10.00 -2.77 -29.94
CA ALA A 474 10.17 -4.22 -29.97
C ALA A 474 10.66 -4.59 -31.37
N GLU A 475 11.93 -4.97 -31.50
CA GLU A 475 12.40 -5.65 -32.71
C GLU A 475 11.59 -6.94 -32.93
N PRO A 476 11.09 -7.19 -34.14
CA PRO A 476 10.33 -8.40 -34.41
C PRO A 476 11.24 -9.62 -34.38
N VAL A 477 11.02 -10.49 -33.41
CA VAL A 477 11.66 -11.83 -33.39
C VAL A 477 11.11 -12.63 -34.55
N ALA A 478 11.95 -12.91 -35.54
CA ALA A 478 11.64 -13.80 -36.65
C ALA A 478 11.40 -15.23 -36.13
N VAL A 479 10.17 -15.68 -36.19
CA VAL A 479 9.81 -17.09 -35.95
C VAL A 479 10.17 -17.87 -37.19
N VAL A 480 11.26 -18.62 -37.11
CA VAL A 480 11.58 -19.68 -38.09
C VAL A 480 10.64 -20.85 -37.78
N GLY A 481 9.66 -21.05 -38.61
CA GLY A 481 8.77 -22.20 -38.53
C GLY A 481 9.51 -23.45 -39.00
N ASP A 482 9.62 -24.45 -38.13
CA ASP A 482 9.99 -25.81 -38.49
C ASP A 482 8.69 -26.65 -38.53
N GLY A 483 8.36 -27.11 -39.72
CA GLY A 483 7.15 -27.87 -39.97
C GLY A 483 7.32 -29.32 -39.53
N THR A 484 6.58 -29.71 -38.49
CA THR A 484 6.28 -31.12 -38.25
C THR A 484 4.85 -31.26 -37.74
N THR A 485 4.03 -31.92 -38.52
CA THR A 485 2.67 -32.39 -38.21
C THR A 485 2.68 -33.38 -37.04
N PRO A 486 1.73 -33.32 -36.08
CA PRO A 486 1.61 -34.39 -35.08
C PRO A 486 0.75 -35.53 -35.61
N GLU A 487 1.27 -36.76 -35.44
CA GLU A 487 0.52 -38.01 -35.58
C GLU A 487 -0.51 -38.20 -34.48
N GLU A 488 -1.66 -38.78 -34.84
CA GLU A 488 -2.76 -39.14 -33.98
C GLU A 488 -2.38 -40.21 -32.93
N PRO A 489 -2.88 -40.20 -31.71
CA PRO A 489 -2.74 -41.34 -30.80
C PRO A 489 -3.91 -42.33 -30.94
N VAL A 490 -3.49 -43.58 -31.06
CA VAL A 490 -4.31 -44.81 -31.13
C VAL A 490 -5.10 -45.01 -29.82
N ALA A 491 -6.39 -45.38 -29.95
CA ALA A 491 -7.30 -45.74 -28.90
C ALA A 491 -6.93 -47.09 -28.22
N ALA A 492 -7.05 -47.16 -26.91
CA ALA A 492 -7.18 -48.38 -26.14
C ALA A 492 -8.49 -48.36 -25.35
N ALA A 493 -9.25 -49.46 -25.51
CA ALA A 493 -10.63 -49.64 -25.09
C ALA A 493 -10.77 -50.21 -23.68
N ALA A 494 -12.00 -50.00 -23.16
CA ALA A 494 -12.79 -50.76 -22.16
C ALA A 494 -12.51 -50.43 -20.70
N ASP A 495 -13.49 -50.12 -19.86
CA ASP A 495 -14.67 -50.88 -19.52
C ASP A 495 -15.71 -50.03 -18.75
N GLY A 496 -16.96 -50.39 -18.90
CA GLY A 496 -18.11 -49.60 -18.56
C GLY A 496 -18.47 -49.52 -17.08
N THR A 497 -19.02 -48.38 -16.75
CA THR A 497 -20.19 -48.24 -15.84
C THR A 497 -20.76 -46.82 -16.00
N THR A 498 -22.02 -46.74 -16.39
CA THR A 498 -22.84 -45.52 -16.41
C THR A 498 -23.26 -45.10 -15.02
N PRO A 499 -23.30 -43.78 -14.74
CA PRO A 499 -24.47 -43.20 -14.11
C PRO A 499 -25.03 -41.98 -14.85
N GLU A 500 -26.29 -41.79 -14.66
CA GLU A 500 -27.30 -40.89 -15.16
C GLU A 500 -26.89 -39.44 -15.47
N GLU A 501 -27.45 -38.94 -16.56
CA GLU A 501 -27.39 -37.56 -17.01
C GLU A 501 -28.07 -36.57 -16.05
N PRO A 502 -27.50 -35.35 -15.89
CA PRO A 502 -28.33 -34.18 -15.64
C PRO A 502 -28.43 -33.28 -16.89
N VAL A 503 -29.65 -32.79 -17.02
CA VAL A 503 -30.23 -31.97 -18.07
C VAL A 503 -29.33 -30.79 -18.48
N ALA A 504 -29.10 -30.67 -19.77
CA ALA A 504 -28.38 -29.56 -20.41
C ALA A 504 -29.15 -28.23 -20.28
N ALA A 505 -28.51 -27.25 -19.66
CA ALA A 505 -28.83 -25.82 -19.86
C ALA A 505 -27.96 -25.29 -21.01
N ALA A 506 -28.60 -24.64 -21.99
CA ALA A 506 -27.95 -24.11 -23.16
C ALA A 506 -26.91 -23.05 -22.81
N ALA A 507 -25.66 -23.27 -23.19
CA ALA A 507 -24.62 -22.27 -23.16
C ALA A 507 -24.76 -21.38 -24.40
N ASP A 508 -25.05 -20.11 -24.19
CA ASP A 508 -24.98 -19.07 -25.17
C ASP A 508 -23.49 -18.74 -25.41
N GLY A 509 -23.04 -18.93 -26.66
CA GLY A 509 -21.64 -18.77 -27.03
C GLY A 509 -21.29 -17.31 -27.23
N THR A 510 -20.63 -16.71 -26.25
CA THR A 510 -19.86 -15.49 -26.45
C THR A 510 -18.37 -15.83 -26.41
N THR A 511 -17.75 -15.78 -27.59
CA THR A 511 -16.29 -15.76 -27.74
C THR A 511 -15.74 -14.49 -27.08
N PRO A 512 -14.60 -14.57 -26.33
CA PRO A 512 -13.95 -13.36 -25.81
C PRO A 512 -13.42 -12.53 -26.99
N GLU A 513 -13.81 -11.26 -27.03
CA GLU A 513 -13.22 -10.30 -27.96
C GLU A 513 -11.74 -10.08 -27.61
N GLU A 514 -10.87 -10.14 -28.61
CA GLU A 514 -9.46 -9.78 -28.49
C GLU A 514 -9.33 -8.31 -28.05
N PRO A 515 -8.35 -7.97 -27.20
CA PRO A 515 -8.14 -6.59 -26.79
C PRO A 515 -7.70 -5.76 -28.01
N VAL A 516 -8.44 -4.68 -28.25
CA VAL A 516 -8.12 -3.68 -29.27
C VAL A 516 -6.74 -3.10 -28.98
N ALA A 517 -5.82 -3.23 -29.91
CA ALA A 517 -4.49 -2.67 -29.83
C ALA A 517 -4.54 -1.16 -29.61
N VAL A 518 -4.00 -0.70 -28.49
CA VAL A 518 -3.81 0.71 -28.20
C VAL A 518 -2.75 1.25 -29.16
N VAL A 519 -3.17 2.14 -30.05
CA VAL A 519 -2.30 2.85 -31.00
C VAL A 519 -1.22 3.59 -30.22
N GLY A 520 0.05 3.32 -30.55
CA GLY A 520 1.22 3.92 -29.92
C GLY A 520 1.20 5.44 -29.93
N ALA A 521 1.73 6.05 -28.87
CA ALA A 521 1.88 7.48 -28.73
C ALA A 521 2.80 8.03 -29.85
N VAL A 522 2.27 8.92 -30.66
CA VAL A 522 3.04 9.71 -31.63
C VAL A 522 3.72 10.85 -30.84
N GLU A 523 5.04 10.92 -30.88
CA GLU A 523 5.80 12.09 -30.44
C GLU A 523 5.48 13.25 -31.41
N GLY A 524 4.61 14.16 -30.94
CA GLY A 524 4.33 15.45 -31.56
C GLY A 524 4.20 16.49 -30.48
N GLU A 525 4.63 17.73 -30.76
CA GLU A 525 4.42 18.89 -29.91
C GLU A 525 2.98 18.92 -29.34
N PRO A 526 2.73 19.44 -28.12
CA PRO A 526 1.41 19.45 -27.53
C PRO A 526 0.44 20.23 -28.43
N VAL A 527 -0.34 19.52 -29.21
CA VAL A 527 -1.37 20.10 -30.06
C VAL A 527 -2.47 20.61 -29.14
N GLY A 528 -2.54 21.92 -28.98
CA GLY A 528 -3.53 22.60 -28.15
C GLY A 528 -4.95 22.34 -28.61
N GLY A 529 -5.57 21.34 -28.03
CA GLY A 529 -6.99 21.04 -28.16
C GLY A 529 -7.64 20.98 -26.77
N PRO A 530 -8.98 21.05 -26.71
CA PRO A 530 -9.68 20.97 -25.42
C PRO A 530 -9.40 19.64 -24.72
N VAL A 531 -9.17 19.71 -23.42
CA VAL A 531 -8.90 18.56 -22.55
C VAL A 531 -10.17 18.23 -21.75
N PRO A 532 -10.65 16.97 -21.75
CA PRO A 532 -11.76 16.57 -20.91
C PRO A 532 -11.27 16.13 -19.52
N TRP A 533 -11.94 16.62 -18.47
CA TRP A 533 -11.82 16.10 -17.10
C TRP A 533 -13.12 15.41 -16.73
N VAL A 534 -13.05 14.11 -16.51
CA VAL A 534 -14.20 13.30 -16.10
C VAL A 534 -14.22 13.21 -14.59
N VAL A 535 -15.26 13.73 -13.95
CA VAL A 535 -15.47 13.65 -12.50
C VAL A 535 -16.70 12.79 -12.25
N SER A 536 -16.59 11.83 -11.33
CA SER A 536 -17.69 10.95 -10.99
C SER A 536 -17.75 10.65 -9.49
N ALA A 537 -18.94 10.30 -9.02
CA ALA A 537 -19.18 9.94 -7.62
C ALA A 537 -20.42 9.04 -7.50
N ARG A 538 -20.67 8.49 -6.30
CA ARG A 538 -21.86 7.68 -6.04
C ARG A 538 -23.13 8.52 -5.75
N GLY A 539 -23.04 9.83 -5.71
CA GLY A 539 -24.18 10.72 -5.48
C GLY A 539 -23.89 12.15 -5.93
N THR A 540 -24.94 12.94 -6.07
CA THR A 540 -24.84 14.32 -6.57
C THR A 540 -24.05 15.24 -5.64
N GLU A 541 -24.20 15.10 -4.32
CA GLU A 541 -23.44 15.90 -3.34
C GLU A 541 -21.96 15.52 -3.37
N ALA A 542 -21.65 14.22 -3.35
CA ALA A 542 -20.29 13.72 -3.46
C ALA A 542 -19.62 14.15 -4.79
N LEU A 543 -20.37 14.23 -5.90
CA LEU A 543 -19.86 14.75 -7.18
C LEU A 543 -19.44 16.22 -7.07
N ARG A 544 -20.22 17.04 -6.36
CA ARG A 544 -19.88 18.46 -6.11
C ARG A 544 -18.66 18.60 -5.22
N ASP A 545 -18.55 17.75 -4.20
CA ASP A 545 -17.41 17.75 -3.29
C ASP A 545 -16.12 17.29 -3.99
N GLN A 546 -16.20 16.28 -4.84
CA GLN A 546 -15.09 15.88 -5.71
C GLN A 546 -14.64 17.00 -6.66
N ALA A 547 -15.59 17.72 -7.25
CA ALA A 547 -15.29 18.86 -8.13
C ALA A 547 -14.55 19.97 -7.35
N ARG A 548 -14.99 20.28 -6.13
CA ARG A 548 -14.36 21.28 -5.25
C ARG A 548 -12.94 20.85 -4.89
N ALA A 549 -12.77 19.61 -4.39
CA ALA A 549 -11.47 19.08 -4.00
C ALA A 549 -10.47 19.06 -5.19
N LEU A 550 -10.94 18.72 -6.40
CA LEU A 550 -10.11 18.75 -7.60
C LEU A 550 -9.73 20.17 -8.00
N ALA A 551 -10.66 21.14 -7.92
CA ALA A 551 -10.39 22.55 -8.21
C ALA A 551 -9.34 23.11 -7.24
N ASP A 552 -9.50 22.84 -5.93
CA ASP A 552 -8.55 23.26 -4.88
C ASP A 552 -7.16 22.65 -5.13
N ARG A 553 -7.08 21.35 -5.44
CA ARG A 553 -5.82 20.63 -5.72
C ARG A 553 -5.09 21.20 -6.93
N VAL A 554 -5.80 21.42 -8.03
CA VAL A 554 -5.21 21.97 -9.27
C VAL A 554 -4.78 23.42 -9.07
N THR A 555 -5.49 24.18 -8.26
CA THR A 555 -5.14 25.58 -7.95
C THR A 555 -3.89 25.66 -7.08
N ALA A 556 -3.74 24.75 -6.13
CA ALA A 556 -2.60 24.68 -5.24
C ALA A 556 -1.29 24.23 -5.92
N ASP A 557 -1.38 23.48 -7.03
CA ASP A 557 -0.22 22.93 -7.72
C ASP A 557 -0.14 23.44 -9.19
N PRO A 558 0.56 24.54 -9.44
CA PRO A 558 0.65 25.13 -10.77
C PRO A 558 1.45 24.30 -11.79
N GLU A 559 2.27 23.36 -11.34
CA GLU A 559 3.12 22.54 -12.21
C GLU A 559 2.34 21.40 -12.89
N VAL A 560 1.25 20.92 -12.27
CA VAL A 560 0.40 19.87 -12.85
C VAL A 560 -0.30 20.37 -14.11
N THR A 561 -0.15 19.66 -15.22
CA THR A 561 -0.76 20.06 -16.49
C THR A 561 -2.21 19.58 -16.62
N PRO A 562 -3.07 20.29 -17.39
CA PRO A 562 -4.44 19.82 -17.67
C PRO A 562 -4.52 18.42 -18.26
N ALA A 563 -3.56 18.03 -19.09
CA ALA A 563 -3.52 16.71 -19.73
C ALA A 563 -3.21 15.61 -18.71
N GLU A 564 -2.29 15.84 -17.78
CA GLU A 564 -1.95 14.90 -16.71
C GLU A 564 -3.14 14.65 -15.78
N VAL A 565 -3.89 15.72 -15.42
CA VAL A 565 -5.11 15.59 -14.60
C VAL A 565 -6.15 14.76 -15.36
N GLY A 566 -6.43 15.10 -16.62
CA GLY A 566 -7.40 14.36 -17.44
C GLY A 566 -7.04 12.89 -17.61
N TRP A 567 -5.75 12.60 -17.83
CA TRP A 567 -5.24 11.24 -17.93
C TRP A 567 -5.40 10.47 -16.61
N SER A 568 -5.04 11.08 -15.48
CA SER A 568 -5.17 10.47 -14.15
C SER A 568 -6.63 10.15 -13.82
N LEU A 569 -7.55 11.06 -14.08
CA LEU A 569 -8.98 10.84 -13.85
C LEU A 569 -9.56 9.67 -14.67
N LEU A 570 -9.06 9.47 -15.88
CA LEU A 570 -9.54 8.39 -16.75
C LEU A 570 -8.91 7.03 -16.43
N ARG A 571 -7.68 7.02 -15.91
CA ARG A 571 -6.91 5.78 -15.73
C ARG A 571 -6.96 5.20 -14.31
N SER A 572 -7.07 6.06 -13.31
CA SER A 572 -6.91 5.68 -11.91
C SER A 572 -8.15 5.93 -11.05
N ARG A 573 -9.26 6.37 -11.66
CA ARG A 573 -10.50 6.62 -10.93
C ARG A 573 -11.63 5.76 -11.46
N THR A 574 -12.38 5.15 -10.58
CA THR A 574 -13.61 4.43 -10.92
C THR A 574 -14.65 5.39 -11.49
N LEU A 575 -15.29 5.02 -12.60
CA LEU A 575 -16.36 5.79 -13.21
C LEU A 575 -17.71 5.38 -12.60
N PHE A 576 -18.20 6.19 -11.67
CA PHE A 576 -19.51 6.00 -11.03
C PHE A 576 -20.65 6.56 -11.88
N ASP A 577 -21.91 6.25 -11.50
CA ASP A 577 -23.13 6.64 -12.23
C ASP A 577 -23.35 8.15 -12.25
N HIS A 578 -23.09 8.85 -11.12
CA HIS A 578 -23.13 10.30 -11.08
C HIS A 578 -21.84 10.88 -11.62
N ARG A 579 -21.87 11.43 -12.84
CA ARG A 579 -20.67 11.94 -13.50
C ARG A 579 -20.94 13.23 -14.27
N ALA A 580 -19.88 14.01 -14.44
CA ALA A 580 -19.86 15.21 -15.27
C ALA A 580 -18.52 15.28 -16.03
N VAL A 581 -18.51 15.95 -17.16
CA VAL A 581 -17.27 16.20 -17.92
C VAL A 581 -17.05 17.69 -18.02
N VAL A 582 -15.89 18.15 -17.56
CA VAL A 582 -15.45 19.54 -17.77
C VAL A 582 -14.49 19.55 -18.95
N ILE A 583 -14.79 20.34 -19.99
CA ILE A 583 -14.00 20.44 -21.21
C ILE A 583 -13.47 21.87 -21.34
N GLY A 584 -12.16 22.04 -21.37
CA GLY A 584 -11.52 23.36 -21.49
C GLY A 584 -10.22 23.31 -22.30
N GLN A 585 -9.82 24.44 -22.83
CA GLN A 585 -8.59 24.60 -23.62
C GLN A 585 -7.38 24.91 -22.72
N ASN A 586 -7.64 25.37 -21.51
CA ASN A 586 -6.62 25.80 -20.55
C ASN A 586 -7.09 25.53 -19.10
N ARG A 587 -6.14 25.63 -18.17
CA ARG A 587 -6.38 25.43 -16.74
C ARG A 587 -7.52 26.30 -16.19
N GLN A 588 -7.55 27.57 -16.57
CA GLN A 588 -8.52 28.53 -16.04
C GLN A 588 -9.97 28.14 -16.42
N GLU A 589 -10.21 27.75 -17.66
CA GLU A 589 -11.53 27.26 -18.11
C GLU A 589 -11.95 25.97 -17.38
N LEU A 590 -10.98 25.05 -17.17
CA LEU A 590 -11.23 23.78 -16.49
C LEU A 590 -11.54 23.98 -14.99
N VAL A 591 -10.78 24.82 -14.30
CA VAL A 591 -11.03 25.16 -12.89
C VAL A 591 -12.40 25.86 -12.74
N ALA A 592 -12.71 26.86 -13.59
CA ALA A 592 -14.01 27.53 -13.57
C ALA A 592 -15.18 26.56 -13.80
N GLY A 593 -15.00 25.57 -14.69
CA GLY A 593 -15.98 24.49 -14.89
C GLY A 593 -16.16 23.60 -13.67
N LEU A 594 -15.09 23.27 -12.96
CA LEU A 594 -15.15 22.51 -11.69
C LEU A 594 -15.84 23.32 -10.57
N GLU A 595 -15.51 24.61 -10.43
CA GLU A 595 -16.15 25.50 -9.46
C GLU A 595 -17.67 25.62 -9.72
N ALA A 596 -18.08 25.75 -10.97
CA ALA A 596 -19.48 25.76 -11.36
C ALA A 596 -20.18 24.42 -11.04
N LEU A 597 -19.51 23.28 -11.30
CA LEU A 597 -20.01 21.96 -10.92
C LEU A 597 -20.18 21.85 -9.40
N ALA A 598 -19.20 22.32 -8.64
CA ALA A 598 -19.23 22.34 -7.18
C ALA A 598 -20.36 23.22 -6.63
N ALA A 599 -20.65 24.35 -7.28
CA ALA A 599 -21.76 25.23 -6.93
C ALA A 599 -23.13 24.71 -7.43
N GLY A 600 -23.13 23.77 -8.37
CA GLY A 600 -24.35 23.30 -9.04
C GLY A 600 -24.89 24.30 -10.06
N GLU A 601 -24.02 25.14 -10.63
CA GLU A 601 -24.35 26.18 -11.60
C GLU A 601 -24.02 25.74 -13.04
N PRO A 602 -24.77 26.22 -14.06
CA PRO A 602 -24.44 25.92 -15.45
C PRO A 602 -23.16 26.67 -15.88
N HIS A 603 -22.31 26.00 -16.67
CA HIS A 603 -21.11 26.62 -17.23
C HIS A 603 -20.85 26.10 -18.66
N PRO A 604 -20.35 26.91 -19.61
CA PRO A 604 -20.08 26.46 -20.98
C PRO A 604 -19.09 25.29 -21.10
N ALA A 605 -18.13 25.21 -20.20
CA ALA A 605 -17.17 24.11 -20.15
C ALA A 605 -17.74 22.83 -19.51
N LEU A 606 -18.92 22.88 -18.88
CA LEU A 606 -19.52 21.79 -18.15
C LEU A 606 -20.55 21.05 -18.99
N VAL A 607 -20.28 19.78 -19.24
CA VAL A 607 -21.21 18.85 -19.87
C VAL A 607 -21.80 17.96 -18.77
N HIS A 608 -23.09 18.20 -18.47
CA HIS A 608 -23.87 17.27 -17.65
C HIS A 608 -24.55 16.25 -18.54
N PRO A 609 -24.65 14.97 -18.16
CA PRO A 609 -25.68 14.13 -18.72
C PRO A 609 -27.02 14.80 -18.40
N ALA A 610 -27.91 14.96 -19.40
CA ALA A 610 -29.29 15.37 -19.17
C ALA A 610 -29.83 14.50 -18.05
N GLN A 611 -30.50 15.11 -17.02
CA GLN A 611 -30.95 14.45 -15.79
C GLN A 611 -31.43 13.02 -16.10
N ALA A 612 -30.56 12.07 -15.91
CA ALA A 612 -30.88 10.67 -16.09
C ALA A 612 -31.69 10.24 -14.87
N THR A 613 -33.00 10.19 -15.05
CA THR A 613 -33.90 9.52 -14.11
C THR A 613 -33.74 8.00 -14.16
N ASP A 614 -32.93 7.51 -15.12
CA ASP A 614 -32.60 6.09 -15.28
C ASP A 614 -31.07 5.97 -15.41
N THR A 615 -30.49 5.00 -14.73
CA THR A 615 -29.10 4.56 -14.92
C THR A 615 -28.84 4.36 -16.42
N PRO A 616 -27.80 5.00 -17.00
CA PRO A 616 -27.47 4.76 -18.38
C PRO A 616 -27.20 3.27 -18.55
N ASP A 617 -28.06 2.58 -19.32
CA ASP A 617 -27.77 1.23 -19.75
C ASP A 617 -26.49 1.27 -20.60
N THR A 618 -25.36 0.87 -20.05
CA THR A 618 -24.08 0.84 -20.76
C THR A 618 -24.03 -0.28 -21.81
N SER A 619 -25.06 -1.12 -21.88
CA SER A 619 -25.24 -2.15 -22.91
C SER A 619 -25.82 -1.58 -24.25
N GLY A 620 -26.08 -0.27 -24.32
CA GLY A 620 -26.64 0.38 -25.46
C GLY A 620 -25.73 0.34 -26.71
N GLN A 621 -26.35 0.32 -27.87
CA GLN A 621 -25.65 0.38 -29.16
C GLN A 621 -25.03 1.78 -29.38
N THR A 622 -23.81 1.84 -29.91
CA THR A 622 -23.18 3.09 -30.31
C THR A 622 -23.86 3.64 -31.58
N VAL A 623 -24.37 4.87 -31.55
CA VAL A 623 -25.01 5.54 -32.67
C VAL A 623 -24.11 6.67 -33.16
N PHE A 624 -23.75 6.62 -34.43
CA PHE A 624 -23.05 7.71 -35.11
C PHE A 624 -24.09 8.64 -35.79
N LEU A 625 -24.05 9.93 -35.43
CA LEU A 625 -24.91 10.95 -36.00
C LEU A 625 -24.12 11.74 -37.04
N PHE A 626 -24.58 11.73 -38.27
CA PHE A 626 -24.01 12.54 -39.35
C PHE A 626 -24.93 13.71 -39.60
N SER A 627 -24.37 14.93 -39.57
CA SER A 627 -25.14 16.13 -39.92
C SER A 627 -25.50 16.16 -41.40
N GLY A 628 -26.69 16.62 -41.74
CA GLY A 628 -27.13 16.77 -43.10
C GLY A 628 -26.47 17.96 -43.80
N GLN A 629 -26.90 18.19 -45.08
CA GLN A 629 -26.46 19.33 -45.87
C GLN A 629 -26.77 20.65 -45.17
N GLY A 630 -25.79 21.58 -45.15
CA GLY A 630 -25.89 22.89 -44.50
C GLY A 630 -25.00 23.08 -43.26
N SER A 631 -24.39 22.03 -42.77
CA SER A 631 -23.43 22.09 -41.64
C SER A 631 -21.96 22.31 -42.08
N GLN A 632 -21.68 22.30 -43.39
CA GLN A 632 -20.35 22.47 -43.95
C GLN A 632 -19.84 23.89 -43.74
N ARG A 633 -18.59 24.04 -43.36
CA ARG A 633 -17.87 25.31 -43.20
C ARG A 633 -16.45 25.20 -43.72
N PRO A 634 -15.84 26.29 -44.25
CA PRO A 634 -14.44 26.29 -44.65
C PRO A 634 -13.53 25.86 -43.49
N GLY A 635 -12.59 24.93 -43.76
CA GLY A 635 -11.66 24.41 -42.74
C GLY A 635 -12.23 23.32 -41.82
N MET A 636 -13.49 22.91 -41.99
CA MET A 636 -14.07 21.79 -41.27
C MET A 636 -13.27 20.51 -41.59
N GLY A 637 -12.81 19.83 -40.54
CA GLY A 637 -11.98 18.65 -40.68
C GLY A 637 -10.47 18.91 -40.75
N ALA A 638 -10.00 20.14 -40.96
CA ALA A 638 -8.57 20.44 -41.06
C ALA A 638 -7.81 20.03 -39.79
N GLY A 639 -8.39 20.26 -38.61
CA GLY A 639 -7.80 19.83 -37.34
C GLY A 639 -7.74 18.29 -37.19
N LEU A 640 -8.74 17.57 -37.72
CA LEU A 640 -8.73 16.11 -37.71
C LEU A 640 -7.71 15.55 -38.69
N TYR A 641 -7.61 16.18 -39.87
CA TYR A 641 -6.67 15.80 -40.92
C TYR A 641 -5.21 15.83 -40.45
N HIS A 642 -4.83 16.85 -39.67
CA HIS A 642 -3.47 16.97 -39.14
C HIS A 642 -3.22 16.14 -37.87
N ARG A 643 -4.27 15.74 -37.17
CA ARG A 643 -4.15 15.10 -35.86
C ARG A 643 -4.29 13.58 -35.88
N PHE A 644 -5.12 13.05 -36.78
CA PHE A 644 -5.48 11.65 -36.80
C PHE A 644 -5.11 10.99 -38.13
N PRO A 645 -4.06 10.16 -38.19
CA PRO A 645 -3.64 9.47 -39.40
C PRO A 645 -4.77 8.70 -40.11
N ALA A 646 -5.63 8.01 -39.33
CA ALA A 646 -6.79 7.31 -39.87
C ALA A 646 -7.82 8.23 -40.56
N PHE A 647 -7.97 9.49 -40.07
CA PHE A 647 -8.83 10.48 -40.73
C PHE A 647 -8.17 10.97 -42.01
N THR A 648 -6.85 11.21 -42.00
CA THR A 648 -6.10 11.64 -43.18
C THR A 648 -6.18 10.57 -44.29
N GLU A 649 -5.90 9.31 -43.94
CA GLU A 649 -5.95 8.17 -44.88
C GLU A 649 -7.36 7.96 -45.47
N ALA A 650 -8.40 8.17 -44.66
CA ALA A 650 -9.79 8.05 -45.14
C ALA A 650 -10.28 9.28 -45.93
N PHE A 651 -9.64 10.45 -45.76
CA PHE A 651 -10.00 11.69 -46.43
C PHE A 651 -9.33 11.82 -47.80
N ASP A 652 -8.08 11.35 -47.97
CA ASP A 652 -7.30 11.31 -49.21
C ASP A 652 -7.80 10.22 -50.17
#